data_5b5a2467a0c0ce8c34e893947636f408
#
_entry.id   5b5a2467a0c0ce8c34e893947636f408
#
_cell.length_a   1.000
_cell.length_b   1.000
_cell.length_c   1.000
_cell.angle_alpha   90.00
_cell.angle_beta   90.00
_cell.angle_gamma   90.00
#
_symmetry.space_group_name_H-M   'P 1'
#
loop_
_entity.id
_entity.type
_entity.pdbx_description
1 polymer ?
#
loop_
_entity_poly.entity_id
_entity_poly.type
_entity_poly.pdbx_seq_one_letter_code
_entity_poly.pdbx_strand_id
1 'polypeptide(L)'
;MYLSLYNKSKTFALSTFFATSAYFCMGLDWEEGSGYRKLNLSVPAKGRSGFTSMPIIQSGVRFTNKVSEASLVKRSNLLNGSGLALGDVNGDGLCDIYFCRLEGPNELYLNQGEWRFRLASKNNSVSFANFFSRGATFADIDGDDDLDLLLTTFRNGVRISINDGKGNFKDISNKSGLSLKTSSTTLALGDIDGDSDLDLYIANFGELALLRDGGNFAVRKLGGKSVLTGRDSKRLKIIDGKIIEFGEADTLYINDGKSFFREIPWRENKFLDHNGNQIVEPIEFGFSAQIRDINTDGYPDIYVCNAFHTPDRLWLNNGRGEFREAGPISIRSISYDSMGVDFADIDMDGELDFFVTEMASRNPVTRLLKSSTNTYKSPDSRDILSRIQVGRNTMFWNRGDGTFAEVGRYAGVEATDFSWQPVFIDIDLDGYEDLFVVNGRFHDVNDRDAIAKYSRLSKAKREQNGVLFFPSFATSNVAYRNLGNFRFAEMSKEWGVDSFQMSHGVAAGDLDNDGDMDLVINCLNQPALIYRNNAIAPRVAVRLKGLPPNTRGIGAKITVVVGNIRQTHEVVAGGRYLSSDQSLQTFAMGVSKVNRSIEVAWPSGQISFINNPEPNCLYEFIESVRGFSSKNKSPDPEVETFFEDASRLLNNNHSENLYDDTLLQPMLPRRLDRSGPGLGWFDYDGDGDEDLLIGASSGSSIVIYQNLGDGRFGQITGESGLKVPGDVVSVSGWVNSAGVRQWLAAISNYESPRLKA
;
A
#
# COMPACT_ATOMS: atom_id res chain seq x y z
N MET A 1 -13.28 -18.99 -92.86
CA MET A 1 -13.89 -20.32 -93.05
C MET A 1 -14.39 -20.77 -91.69
N TYR A 2 -15.66 -20.67 -91.52
CA TYR A 2 -16.65 -21.50 -90.84
C TYR A 2 -16.32 -22.01 -89.40
N LEU A 3 -17.06 -21.47 -88.38
CA LEU A 3 -18.23 -22.07 -87.70
C LEU A 3 -17.82 -23.13 -86.64
N SER A 4 -18.32 -23.21 -85.42
CA SER A 4 -19.70 -23.05 -84.95
C SER A 4 -19.76 -23.02 -83.41
N LEU A 5 -20.68 -22.24 -82.91
CA LEU A 5 -21.34 -22.23 -81.61
C LEU A 5 -21.47 -23.58 -80.89
N TYR A 6 -21.25 -23.61 -79.53
CA TYR A 6 -22.25 -24.25 -78.67
C TYR A 6 -22.24 -23.65 -77.31
N ASN A 7 -23.34 -23.02 -76.90
CA ASN A 7 -23.71 -22.52 -75.60
C ASN A 7 -23.92 -23.70 -74.66
N LYS A 8 -23.34 -23.64 -73.45
CA LYS A 8 -23.89 -24.30 -72.26
C LYS A 8 -23.76 -23.37 -71.04
N SER A 9 -24.86 -22.75 -70.70
CA SER A 9 -25.15 -22.10 -69.43
C SER A 9 -24.98 -23.13 -68.31
N LYS A 10 -24.05 -22.84 -67.33
CA LYS A 10 -24.05 -23.47 -66.02
C LYS A 10 -24.43 -22.41 -65.03
N THR A 11 -25.65 -22.50 -64.55
CA THR A 11 -26.21 -21.83 -63.44
C THR A 11 -25.40 -22.24 -62.19
N PHE A 12 -24.59 -21.34 -61.60
CA PHE A 12 -24.01 -21.51 -60.26
C PHE A 12 -25.05 -21.03 -59.27
N ALA A 13 -25.67 -21.96 -58.57
CA ALA A 13 -26.45 -21.64 -57.38
C ALA A 13 -25.49 -21.25 -56.25
N LEU A 14 -25.49 -19.98 -55.89
CA LEU A 14 -24.83 -19.47 -54.67
C LEU A 14 -25.70 -19.89 -53.48
N SER A 15 -25.37 -20.99 -52.81
CA SER A 15 -25.94 -21.35 -51.52
C SER A 15 -25.25 -20.48 -50.47
N THR A 16 -25.92 -19.41 -50.06
CA THR A 16 -25.57 -18.60 -48.93
C THR A 16 -25.78 -19.44 -47.65
N PHE A 17 -24.71 -19.99 -47.09
CA PHE A 17 -24.71 -20.55 -45.75
C PHE A 17 -24.81 -19.37 -44.79
N PHE A 18 -25.99 -19.09 -44.27
CA PHE A 18 -26.18 -18.36 -43.04
C PHE A 18 -25.73 -19.34 -41.93
N ALA A 19 -24.48 -19.20 -41.47
CA ALA A 19 -24.09 -19.73 -40.19
C ALA A 19 -24.75 -18.83 -39.13
N THR A 20 -25.92 -19.21 -38.65
CA THR A 20 -26.45 -18.76 -37.38
C THR A 20 -25.50 -19.31 -36.32
N SER A 21 -24.59 -18.47 -35.86
CA SER A 21 -23.87 -18.72 -34.61
C SER A 21 -24.93 -18.70 -33.50
N ALA A 22 -25.46 -19.86 -33.18
CA ALA A 22 -26.14 -20.09 -31.93
C ALA A 22 -25.04 -19.91 -30.86
N TYR A 23 -25.02 -18.77 -30.15
CA TYR A 23 -24.35 -18.66 -28.89
C TYR A 23 -24.99 -19.67 -27.95
N PHE A 24 -24.39 -20.84 -27.84
CA PHE A 24 -24.59 -21.71 -26.70
C PHE A 24 -24.02 -20.94 -25.52
N CYS A 25 -24.87 -20.35 -24.72
CA CYS A 25 -24.58 -20.19 -23.31
C CYS A 25 -24.35 -21.61 -22.80
N MET A 26 -23.13 -22.11 -22.81
CA MET A 26 -22.75 -23.27 -22.01
C MET A 26 -22.97 -22.82 -20.56
N GLY A 27 -24.08 -23.26 -19.96
CA GLY A 27 -24.22 -23.18 -18.52
C GLY A 27 -22.97 -23.82 -17.93
N LEU A 28 -22.24 -23.07 -17.09
CA LEU A 28 -21.10 -23.60 -16.34
C LEU A 28 -21.61 -24.82 -15.57
N ASP A 29 -20.96 -25.99 -15.75
CA ASP A 29 -21.35 -27.24 -15.07
C ASP A 29 -20.91 -27.17 -13.60
N TRP A 30 -21.68 -26.43 -12.78
CA TRP A 30 -21.46 -26.36 -11.36
C TRP A 30 -21.85 -27.66 -10.65
N GLU A 31 -20.95 -28.16 -9.79
CA GLU A 31 -21.23 -29.23 -8.85
C GLU A 31 -21.58 -28.65 -7.49
N GLU A 32 -22.79 -28.94 -7.00
CA GLU A 32 -23.28 -28.43 -5.71
C GLU A 32 -22.70 -29.23 -4.54
N GLY A 33 -22.22 -28.49 -3.52
CA GLY A 33 -21.78 -29.00 -2.24
C GLY A 33 -22.57 -28.41 -1.07
N SER A 34 -22.21 -28.76 0.15
CA SER A 34 -22.85 -28.20 1.36
C SER A 34 -22.24 -26.83 1.68
N GLY A 35 -22.94 -25.74 1.35
CA GLY A 35 -22.50 -24.37 1.56
C GLY A 35 -21.49 -23.86 0.52
N TYR A 36 -21.30 -24.59 -0.58
CA TYR A 36 -20.48 -24.19 -1.69
C TYR A 36 -20.93 -24.86 -2.99
N ARG A 37 -20.45 -24.35 -4.11
CA ARG A 37 -20.46 -25.04 -5.41
C ARG A 37 -19.07 -24.98 -6.03
N LYS A 38 -18.72 -25.91 -6.88
CA LYS A 38 -17.41 -25.96 -7.53
C LYS A 38 -17.51 -26.15 -9.04
N LEU A 39 -16.47 -25.70 -9.74
CA LEU A 39 -16.30 -25.81 -11.18
C LEU A 39 -14.84 -26.20 -11.48
N ASN A 40 -14.61 -27.09 -12.45
CA ASN A 40 -13.26 -27.42 -12.89
C ASN A 40 -12.60 -26.27 -13.65
N LEU A 41 -11.37 -25.91 -13.27
CA LEU A 41 -10.55 -24.93 -13.98
C LEU A 41 -9.85 -25.53 -15.19
N SER A 42 -9.62 -24.70 -16.21
CA SER A 42 -8.93 -25.09 -17.45
C SER A 42 -7.41 -24.89 -17.32
N VAL A 43 -6.77 -25.54 -16.35
CA VAL A 43 -5.33 -25.38 -16.10
C VAL A 43 -4.49 -25.88 -17.28
N PRO A 44 -3.53 -25.10 -17.83
CA PRO A 44 -2.69 -25.50 -18.93
C PRO A 44 -1.84 -26.72 -18.61
N ALA A 45 -1.78 -27.68 -19.54
CA ALA A 45 -0.95 -28.88 -19.35
C ALA A 45 0.56 -28.62 -19.50
N LYS A 46 0.95 -27.47 -20.04
CA LYS A 46 2.35 -27.05 -20.25
C LYS A 46 2.46 -25.54 -20.04
N GLY A 47 3.47 -25.13 -19.32
CA GLY A 47 3.77 -23.74 -19.03
C GLY A 47 5.08 -23.61 -18.27
N ARG A 48 5.36 -22.44 -17.81
CA ARG A 48 6.47 -22.11 -16.91
C ARG A 48 6.01 -20.99 -15.99
N SER A 49 6.54 -20.89 -14.82
CA SER A 49 6.28 -19.74 -13.94
C SER A 49 6.63 -18.41 -14.62
N GLY A 50 5.84 -17.39 -14.35
CA GLY A 50 5.98 -16.05 -14.92
C GLY A 50 5.00 -15.76 -16.06
N PHE A 51 5.17 -14.58 -16.67
CA PHE A 51 4.15 -13.97 -17.51
C PHE A 51 4.48 -13.96 -19.00
N THR A 52 3.44 -13.89 -19.81
CA THR A 52 3.51 -13.58 -21.24
C THR A 52 2.72 -12.31 -21.51
N SER A 53 3.37 -11.30 -22.09
CA SER A 53 2.66 -10.08 -22.52
C SER A 53 1.71 -10.39 -23.67
N MET A 54 0.44 -10.04 -23.50
CA MET A 54 -0.62 -10.29 -24.49
C MET A 54 -0.63 -9.18 -25.54
N PRO A 55 -0.41 -9.51 -26.83
CA PRO A 55 -0.36 -8.50 -27.87
C PRO A 55 -1.75 -7.92 -28.16
N ILE A 56 -1.80 -6.64 -28.52
CA ILE A 56 -3.03 -5.89 -28.86
C ILE A 56 -3.84 -6.59 -29.94
N ILE A 57 -3.16 -7.24 -30.91
CA ILE A 57 -3.84 -7.94 -32.01
C ILE A 57 -4.65 -9.15 -31.53
N GLN A 58 -4.26 -9.75 -30.42
CA GLN A 58 -4.97 -10.88 -29.79
C GLN A 58 -6.02 -10.36 -28.81
N SER A 59 -5.62 -9.50 -27.88
CA SER A 59 -6.52 -9.01 -26.82
C SER A 59 -7.58 -8.03 -27.33
N GLY A 60 -7.32 -7.30 -28.41
CA GLY A 60 -8.20 -6.23 -28.88
C GLY A 60 -8.16 -4.95 -28.03
N VAL A 61 -7.44 -4.94 -26.91
CA VAL A 61 -7.33 -3.80 -25.99
C VAL A 61 -6.37 -2.76 -26.58
N ARG A 62 -6.89 -1.61 -26.98
CA ARG A 62 -6.12 -0.51 -27.59
C ARG A 62 -6.03 0.72 -26.70
N PHE A 63 -6.14 0.53 -25.41
CA PHE A 63 -6.14 1.62 -24.46
C PHE A 63 -4.76 2.27 -24.33
N THR A 64 -4.76 3.60 -24.21
CA THR A 64 -3.58 4.41 -23.86
C THR A 64 -4.03 5.52 -22.92
N ASN A 65 -3.47 5.60 -21.73
CA ASN A 65 -3.72 6.71 -20.81
C ASN A 65 -2.98 7.94 -21.30
N LYS A 66 -3.69 8.90 -21.85
CA LYS A 66 -3.11 10.11 -22.46
C LYS A 66 -3.15 11.28 -21.51
N VAL A 67 -2.07 12.05 -21.51
CA VAL A 67 -1.98 13.39 -20.92
C VAL A 67 -1.16 14.28 -21.83
N SER A 68 -1.65 15.48 -22.12
CA SER A 68 -0.97 16.44 -22.97
C SER A 68 0.13 17.20 -22.21
N GLU A 69 1.18 17.61 -22.93
CA GLU A 69 2.23 18.47 -22.37
C GLU A 69 1.64 19.76 -21.78
N ALA A 70 0.65 20.35 -22.45
CA ALA A 70 -0.01 21.57 -21.99
C ALA A 70 -0.70 21.39 -20.62
N SER A 71 -1.24 20.21 -20.34
CA SER A 71 -1.81 19.86 -19.02
C SER A 71 -0.73 19.62 -17.98
N LEU A 72 0.36 18.92 -18.35
CA LEU A 72 1.48 18.65 -17.46
C LEU A 72 2.21 19.93 -17.00
N VAL A 73 2.38 20.92 -17.91
CA VAL A 73 2.96 22.23 -17.56
C VAL A 73 2.12 22.95 -16.50
N LYS A 74 0.80 22.81 -16.59
CA LYS A 74 -0.13 23.47 -15.64
C LYS A 74 -0.32 22.69 -14.34
N ARG A 75 -0.14 21.37 -14.36
CA ARG A 75 -0.47 20.45 -13.25
C ARG A 75 0.46 19.25 -13.24
N SER A 76 1.58 19.40 -12.58
CA SER A 76 2.60 18.34 -12.49
C SER A 76 2.08 17.07 -11.78
N ASN A 77 1.03 17.18 -10.94
CA ASN A 77 0.43 16.04 -10.24
C ASN A 77 -0.27 15.04 -11.19
N LEU A 78 -0.54 15.42 -12.47
CA LEU A 78 -1.00 14.48 -13.48
C LEU A 78 0.07 13.43 -13.87
N LEU A 79 1.34 13.68 -13.52
CA LEU A 79 2.42 12.68 -13.64
C LEU A 79 2.24 11.47 -12.70
N ASN A 80 1.33 11.56 -11.75
CA ASN A 80 1.03 10.44 -10.83
C ASN A 80 0.14 9.37 -11.48
N GLY A 81 -0.25 9.55 -12.76
CA GLY A 81 -0.92 8.55 -13.58
C GLY A 81 -2.37 8.26 -13.22
N SER A 82 -2.84 7.10 -13.69
CA SER A 82 -4.16 6.56 -13.41
C SER A 82 -4.11 5.04 -13.24
N GLY A 83 -5.18 4.48 -12.70
CA GLY A 83 -5.36 3.07 -12.46
C GLY A 83 -6.46 2.43 -13.31
N LEU A 84 -6.96 1.31 -12.81
CA LEU A 84 -7.96 0.46 -13.47
C LEU A 84 -8.72 -0.36 -12.43
N ALA A 85 -9.81 -1.00 -12.85
CA ALA A 85 -10.55 -1.95 -12.03
C ALA A 85 -10.83 -3.23 -12.83
N LEU A 86 -10.77 -4.38 -12.16
CA LEU A 86 -11.10 -5.70 -12.71
C LEU A 86 -12.33 -6.28 -12.01
N GLY A 87 -13.24 -6.89 -12.78
CA GLY A 87 -14.41 -7.55 -12.24
C GLY A 87 -15.40 -7.96 -13.35
N ASP A 88 -16.24 -8.95 -13.07
CA ASP A 88 -17.34 -9.37 -13.93
C ASP A 88 -18.52 -8.39 -13.75
N VAL A 89 -18.65 -7.41 -14.65
CA VAL A 89 -19.69 -6.38 -14.54
C VAL A 89 -20.99 -6.73 -15.28
N ASN A 90 -20.99 -7.81 -16.07
CA ASN A 90 -22.15 -8.21 -16.86
C ASN A 90 -22.74 -9.57 -16.46
N GLY A 91 -22.16 -10.23 -15.44
CA GLY A 91 -22.62 -11.48 -14.86
C GLY A 91 -22.39 -12.70 -15.75
N ASP A 92 -21.44 -12.63 -16.72
CA ASP A 92 -21.17 -13.73 -17.64
C ASP A 92 -20.08 -14.71 -17.14
N GLY A 93 -19.47 -14.43 -15.97
CA GLY A 93 -18.43 -15.23 -15.35
C GLY A 93 -17.02 -14.95 -15.83
N LEU A 94 -16.83 -13.94 -16.70
CA LEU A 94 -15.54 -13.53 -17.22
C LEU A 94 -15.12 -12.18 -16.62
N CYS A 95 -13.85 -12.03 -16.28
CA CYS A 95 -13.34 -10.80 -15.68
C CYS A 95 -13.17 -9.69 -16.73
N ASP A 96 -13.87 -8.57 -16.57
CA ASP A 96 -13.85 -7.38 -17.43
C ASP A 96 -12.80 -6.38 -16.95
N ILE A 97 -12.41 -5.42 -17.81
CA ILE A 97 -11.38 -4.41 -17.53
C ILE A 97 -11.93 -3.00 -17.72
N TYR A 98 -11.85 -2.18 -16.66
CA TYR A 98 -12.14 -0.75 -16.74
C TYR A 98 -10.86 0.07 -16.59
N PHE A 99 -10.51 0.89 -17.58
CA PHE A 99 -9.33 1.75 -17.56
C PHE A 99 -9.69 3.22 -17.32
N CYS A 100 -9.01 3.84 -16.37
CA CYS A 100 -9.03 5.28 -16.14
C CYS A 100 -8.08 6.02 -17.09
N ARG A 101 -8.55 7.14 -17.66
CA ARG A 101 -7.76 8.02 -18.53
C ARG A 101 -7.71 9.43 -17.99
N LEU A 102 -6.52 10.04 -17.98
CA LEU A 102 -6.37 11.43 -17.55
C LEU A 102 -7.03 12.42 -18.50
N GLU A 103 -6.85 12.26 -19.81
CA GLU A 103 -7.49 13.13 -20.81
C GLU A 103 -8.27 12.31 -21.83
N GLY A 104 -9.57 12.52 -21.86
CA GLY A 104 -10.51 11.81 -22.74
C GLY A 104 -11.34 10.74 -22.02
N PRO A 105 -12.08 9.94 -22.79
CA PRO A 105 -12.99 8.96 -22.21
C PRO A 105 -12.25 7.79 -21.55
N ASN A 106 -12.70 7.37 -20.38
CA ASN A 106 -12.38 6.07 -19.82
C ASN A 106 -12.95 4.97 -20.70
N GLU A 107 -12.38 3.76 -20.61
CA GLU A 107 -12.78 2.64 -21.46
C GLU A 107 -13.09 1.39 -20.63
N LEU A 108 -14.26 0.81 -20.88
CA LEU A 108 -14.69 -0.49 -20.35
C LEU A 108 -14.54 -1.53 -21.46
N TYR A 109 -13.78 -2.58 -21.20
CA TYR A 109 -13.60 -3.72 -22.09
C TYR A 109 -14.27 -4.94 -21.50
N LEU A 110 -15.27 -5.48 -22.19
CA LEU A 110 -15.94 -6.72 -21.80
C LEU A 110 -15.14 -7.91 -22.35
N ASN A 111 -14.83 -8.85 -21.48
CA ASN A 111 -14.14 -10.09 -21.79
C ASN A 111 -15.06 -10.98 -22.65
N GLN A 112 -14.52 -11.62 -23.69
CA GLN A 112 -15.24 -12.50 -24.60
C GLN A 112 -14.67 -13.92 -24.57
N GLY A 113 -13.82 -14.21 -23.59
CA GLY A 113 -13.04 -15.43 -23.51
C GLY A 113 -11.89 -15.48 -24.52
N GLU A 114 -11.01 -16.49 -24.36
CA GLU A 114 -9.84 -16.74 -25.22
C GLU A 114 -8.97 -15.49 -25.46
N TRP A 115 -8.78 -14.68 -24.40
CA TRP A 115 -7.99 -13.44 -24.44
C TRP A 115 -8.51 -12.37 -25.41
N ARG A 116 -9.81 -12.34 -25.67
CA ARG A 116 -10.44 -11.34 -26.52
C ARG A 116 -11.32 -10.40 -25.73
N PHE A 117 -11.10 -9.12 -25.85
CA PHE A 117 -11.85 -8.08 -25.17
C PHE A 117 -12.54 -7.17 -26.18
N ARG A 118 -13.77 -6.84 -25.90
CA ARG A 118 -14.59 -5.94 -26.72
C ARG A 118 -14.84 -4.65 -25.99
N LEU A 119 -14.44 -3.51 -26.59
CA LEU A 119 -14.78 -2.21 -26.04
C LEU A 119 -16.31 -2.06 -25.94
N ALA A 120 -16.81 -1.78 -24.74
CA ALA A 120 -18.21 -1.49 -24.52
C ALA A 120 -18.61 -0.20 -25.26
N SER A 121 -19.88 -0.08 -25.65
CA SER A 121 -20.36 1.02 -26.49
C SER A 121 -19.99 2.39 -25.92
N LYS A 122 -19.58 3.32 -26.78
CA LYS A 122 -19.16 4.70 -26.43
C LYS A 122 -20.22 5.55 -25.72
N ASN A 123 -21.46 5.11 -25.69
CA ASN A 123 -22.57 5.80 -25.00
C ASN A 123 -22.76 5.34 -23.54
N ASN A 124 -21.78 4.63 -23.00
CA ASN A 124 -21.82 4.17 -21.62
C ASN A 124 -21.57 5.33 -20.67
N SER A 125 -22.39 5.47 -19.62
CA SER A 125 -22.28 6.54 -18.60
C SER A 125 -20.96 6.49 -17.79
N VAL A 126 -20.13 5.47 -18.01
CA VAL A 126 -18.81 5.28 -17.36
C VAL A 126 -17.64 5.96 -18.10
N SER A 127 -17.88 6.66 -19.22
CA SER A 127 -16.78 7.25 -20.01
C SER A 127 -16.10 8.45 -19.33
N PHE A 128 -16.83 9.22 -18.54
CA PHE A 128 -16.35 10.41 -17.79
C PHE A 128 -15.33 11.28 -18.52
N ALA A 129 -15.51 11.49 -19.84
CA ALA A 129 -14.55 12.09 -20.77
C ALA A 129 -14.09 13.51 -20.41
N ASN A 130 -14.86 14.23 -19.58
CA ASN A 130 -14.58 15.61 -19.17
C ASN A 130 -13.79 15.72 -17.86
N PHE A 131 -13.39 14.58 -17.28
CA PHE A 131 -12.69 14.54 -16.01
C PHE A 131 -11.28 13.96 -16.19
N PHE A 132 -10.36 14.37 -15.34
CA PHE A 132 -9.07 13.68 -15.20
C PHE A 132 -9.28 12.51 -14.26
N SER A 133 -9.60 11.34 -14.79
CA SER A 133 -9.88 10.14 -14.00
C SER A 133 -8.58 9.52 -13.48
N ARG A 134 -8.57 9.17 -12.19
CA ARG A 134 -7.37 8.64 -11.53
C ARG A 134 -7.54 7.18 -11.13
N GLY A 135 -8.27 6.88 -10.09
CA GLY A 135 -8.49 5.53 -9.59
C GLY A 135 -9.88 5.01 -9.91
N ALA A 136 -10.01 3.69 -9.99
CA ALA A 136 -11.32 3.03 -10.12
C ALA A 136 -11.39 1.81 -9.22
N THR A 137 -12.61 1.53 -8.73
CA THR A 137 -12.94 0.35 -7.95
C THR A 137 -14.30 -0.17 -8.40
N PHE A 138 -14.40 -1.50 -8.55
CA PHE A 138 -15.65 -2.20 -8.65
C PHE A 138 -16.04 -2.76 -7.28
N ALA A 139 -17.24 -2.45 -6.81
CA ALA A 139 -17.81 -2.97 -5.56
C ALA A 139 -19.34 -2.93 -5.64
N ASP A 140 -20.01 -3.87 -5.01
CA ASP A 140 -21.44 -3.82 -4.77
C ASP A 140 -21.70 -2.91 -3.57
N ILE A 141 -22.26 -1.71 -3.80
CA ILE A 141 -22.47 -0.70 -2.75
C ILE A 141 -23.93 -0.53 -2.34
N ASP A 142 -24.87 -1.22 -2.99
CA ASP A 142 -26.29 -1.20 -2.63
C ASP A 142 -26.89 -2.58 -2.35
N GLY A 143 -26.05 -3.63 -2.38
CA GLY A 143 -26.39 -4.97 -1.92
C GLY A 143 -27.22 -5.79 -2.90
N ASP A 144 -27.19 -5.45 -4.21
CA ASP A 144 -27.97 -6.13 -5.24
C ASP A 144 -27.21 -7.25 -5.99
N ASP A 145 -25.98 -7.56 -5.58
CA ASP A 145 -25.04 -8.55 -6.14
C ASP A 145 -24.39 -8.13 -7.49
N ASP A 146 -24.59 -6.88 -7.93
CA ASP A 146 -23.99 -6.32 -9.14
C ASP A 146 -22.79 -5.44 -8.78
N LEU A 147 -21.72 -5.45 -9.57
CA LEU A 147 -20.54 -4.62 -9.33
C LEU A 147 -20.76 -3.20 -9.85
N ASP A 148 -20.84 -2.24 -8.93
CA ASP A 148 -20.91 -0.82 -9.22
C ASP A 148 -19.53 -0.23 -9.47
N LEU A 149 -19.47 0.94 -10.12
CA LEU A 149 -18.23 1.66 -10.39
C LEU A 149 -18.07 2.89 -9.51
N LEU A 150 -17.01 2.93 -8.73
CA LEU A 150 -16.54 4.12 -8.04
C LEU A 150 -15.27 4.63 -8.73
N LEU A 151 -15.17 5.94 -8.95
CA LEU A 151 -14.10 6.57 -9.71
C LEU A 151 -13.56 7.80 -8.99
N THR A 152 -12.26 7.87 -8.71
CA THR A 152 -11.61 9.09 -8.23
C THR A 152 -11.23 10.00 -9.38
N THR A 153 -11.34 11.30 -9.16
CA THR A 153 -10.99 12.30 -10.16
C THR A 153 -10.14 13.41 -9.59
N PHE A 154 -9.37 14.03 -10.45
CA PHE A 154 -8.60 15.21 -10.13
C PHE A 154 -9.54 16.43 -10.12
N ARG A 155 -9.74 17.11 -8.98
CA ARG A 155 -10.57 18.30 -8.75
C ARG A 155 -12.08 18.11 -8.74
N ASN A 156 -12.58 16.93 -9.02
CA ASN A 156 -14.02 16.71 -9.14
C ASN A 156 -14.52 15.60 -8.21
N GLY A 157 -13.73 15.26 -7.19
CA GLY A 157 -14.08 14.27 -6.16
C GLY A 157 -14.27 12.87 -6.70
N VAL A 158 -15.18 12.14 -6.06
CA VAL A 158 -15.53 10.76 -6.43
C VAL A 158 -16.80 10.73 -7.26
N ARG A 159 -16.83 9.86 -8.29
CA ARG A 159 -17.97 9.58 -9.13
C ARG A 159 -18.47 8.17 -8.86
N ILE A 160 -19.78 8.00 -8.83
CA ILE A 160 -20.42 6.69 -8.65
C ILE A 160 -21.38 6.43 -9.81
N SER A 161 -21.31 5.21 -10.34
CA SER A 161 -22.27 4.71 -11.31
C SER A 161 -22.77 3.34 -10.88
N ILE A 162 -24.08 3.22 -10.70
CA ILE A 162 -24.77 1.98 -10.37
C ILE A 162 -24.96 1.14 -11.63
N ASN A 163 -24.66 -0.14 -11.52
CA ASN A 163 -24.83 -1.16 -12.55
C ASN A 163 -26.24 -1.74 -12.53
N ASP A 164 -26.65 -2.45 -13.57
CA ASP A 164 -27.90 -3.23 -13.67
C ASP A 164 -27.64 -4.73 -13.84
N GLY A 165 -26.44 -5.20 -13.49
CA GLY A 165 -25.95 -6.57 -13.63
C GLY A 165 -25.72 -7.01 -15.08
N LYS A 166 -25.82 -6.10 -16.04
CA LYS A 166 -25.59 -6.38 -17.47
C LYS A 166 -24.53 -5.47 -18.10
N GLY A 167 -23.77 -4.78 -17.24
CA GLY A 167 -22.76 -3.82 -17.66
C GLY A 167 -23.32 -2.49 -18.15
N ASN A 168 -24.60 -2.15 -17.83
CA ASN A 168 -25.14 -0.84 -18.09
C ASN A 168 -25.13 -0.01 -16.81
N PHE A 169 -24.45 1.11 -16.84
CA PHE A 169 -24.21 1.94 -15.67
C PHE A 169 -25.03 3.24 -15.70
N LYS A 170 -25.41 3.72 -14.52
CA LYS A 170 -26.12 4.99 -14.32
C LYS A 170 -25.38 5.86 -13.32
N ASP A 171 -24.91 7.02 -13.74
CA ASP A 171 -24.23 8.01 -12.87
C ASP A 171 -25.23 8.56 -11.82
N ILE A 172 -24.92 8.37 -10.56
CA ILE A 172 -25.66 8.88 -9.40
C ILE A 172 -24.84 9.87 -8.56
N SER A 173 -23.63 10.24 -8.98
CA SER A 173 -22.66 11.02 -8.20
C SER A 173 -23.24 12.26 -7.52
N ASN A 174 -24.18 12.98 -8.16
CA ASN A 174 -24.82 14.17 -7.59
C ASN A 174 -25.82 13.86 -6.47
N LYS A 175 -26.14 12.57 -6.24
CA LYS A 175 -27.13 12.11 -5.25
C LYS A 175 -26.50 11.20 -4.20
N SER A 176 -25.23 10.84 -4.35
CA SER A 176 -24.53 9.88 -3.49
C SER A 176 -24.11 10.44 -2.13
N GLY A 177 -24.20 11.75 -1.90
CA GLY A 177 -23.70 12.38 -0.67
C GLY A 177 -22.20 12.71 -0.67
N LEU A 178 -21.44 12.18 -1.64
CA LEU A 178 -19.98 12.38 -1.73
C LEU A 178 -19.58 13.80 -2.16
N SER A 179 -18.42 14.26 -1.68
CA SER A 179 -17.81 15.51 -2.14
C SER A 179 -17.37 15.42 -3.59
N LEU A 180 -17.78 16.39 -4.39
CA LEU A 180 -17.38 16.50 -5.81
C LEU A 180 -16.32 17.57 -6.04
N LYS A 181 -15.51 17.91 -5.04
CA LYS A 181 -14.57 19.05 -5.09
C LYS A 181 -13.12 18.68 -4.71
N THR A 182 -12.88 17.46 -4.26
CA THR A 182 -11.56 17.00 -3.83
C THR A 182 -10.71 16.52 -5.02
N SER A 183 -9.39 16.46 -4.81
CA SER A 183 -8.44 15.81 -5.73
C SER A 183 -8.06 14.45 -5.18
N SER A 184 -9.00 13.52 -5.33
CA SER A 184 -8.95 12.20 -4.75
C SER A 184 -7.99 11.26 -5.51
N THR A 185 -7.36 10.37 -4.79
CA THR A 185 -6.42 9.37 -5.30
C THR A 185 -6.99 7.97 -5.20
N THR A 186 -7.00 7.39 -4.04
CA THR A 186 -7.39 5.99 -3.82
C THR A 186 -8.72 5.92 -3.07
N LEU A 187 -9.47 4.86 -3.36
CA LEU A 187 -10.68 4.43 -2.69
C LEU A 187 -10.39 3.12 -1.97
N ALA A 188 -10.83 2.99 -0.72
CA ALA A 188 -10.84 1.73 0.01
C ALA A 188 -12.21 1.54 0.65
N LEU A 189 -12.80 0.35 0.48
CA LEU A 189 -14.12 0.03 1.01
C LEU A 189 -14.02 -1.10 2.04
N GLY A 190 -14.87 -1.05 3.06
CA GLY A 190 -14.98 -2.06 4.11
C GLY A 190 -16.09 -1.70 5.08
N ASP A 191 -16.62 -2.69 5.80
CA ASP A 191 -17.63 -2.50 6.85
C ASP A 191 -16.95 -1.98 8.12
N ILE A 192 -16.95 -0.67 8.30
CA ILE A 192 -16.18 0.01 9.37
C ILE A 192 -16.95 0.07 10.69
N ASP A 193 -18.27 0.15 10.65
CA ASP A 193 -19.09 0.33 11.86
C ASP A 193 -19.88 -0.93 12.26
N GLY A 194 -19.75 -2.02 11.48
CA GLY A 194 -20.27 -3.35 11.81
C GLY A 194 -21.72 -3.56 11.40
N ASP A 195 -22.23 -2.78 10.44
CA ASP A 195 -23.61 -2.92 9.95
C ASP A 195 -23.72 -3.74 8.65
N SER A 196 -22.58 -4.23 8.17
CA SER A 196 -22.38 -5.11 7.01
C SER A 196 -22.49 -4.42 5.65
N ASP A 197 -22.73 -3.11 5.54
CA ASP A 197 -22.59 -2.43 4.27
C ASP A 197 -21.15 -1.90 4.07
N LEU A 198 -20.82 -1.47 2.84
CA LEU A 198 -19.45 -1.07 2.52
C LEU A 198 -19.29 0.44 2.67
N ASP A 199 -18.60 0.85 3.70
CA ASP A 199 -18.16 2.21 3.94
C ASP A 199 -16.96 2.57 3.06
N LEU A 200 -16.65 3.87 2.95
CA LEU A 200 -15.69 4.38 2.00
C LEU A 200 -14.68 5.34 2.63
N TYR A 201 -13.41 4.95 2.60
CA TYR A 201 -12.29 5.86 2.85
C TYR A 201 -11.69 6.38 1.56
N ILE A 202 -11.43 7.71 1.49
CA ILE A 202 -10.89 8.38 0.31
C ILE A 202 -9.60 9.09 0.69
N ALA A 203 -8.48 8.66 0.11
CA ALA A 203 -7.22 9.38 0.21
C ALA A 203 -7.20 10.55 -0.76
N ASN A 204 -6.77 11.73 -0.30
CA ASN A 204 -6.74 12.98 -1.06
C ASN A 204 -5.32 13.58 -1.09
N PHE A 205 -4.79 13.80 -2.28
CA PHE A 205 -3.44 14.35 -2.45
C PHE A 205 -3.41 15.87 -2.58
N GLY A 206 -4.44 16.44 -3.19
CA GLY A 206 -4.51 17.85 -3.52
C GLY A 206 -4.26 18.17 -4.99
N GLU A 207 -4.75 19.35 -5.40
CA GLU A 207 -4.77 19.77 -6.82
C GLU A 207 -3.39 20.13 -7.37
N LEU A 208 -2.62 20.90 -6.62
CA LEU A 208 -1.35 21.50 -7.06
C LEU A 208 -0.26 21.25 -6.02
N ALA A 209 0.97 21.09 -6.50
CA ALA A 209 2.16 21.33 -5.71
C ALA A 209 2.41 22.85 -5.73
N LEU A 210 1.80 23.58 -4.79
CA LEU A 210 1.70 25.04 -4.80
C LEU A 210 3.07 25.74 -4.84
N LEU A 211 4.05 25.18 -4.14
CA LEU A 211 5.41 25.73 -4.10
C LEU A 211 6.18 25.48 -5.40
N ARG A 212 5.86 24.40 -6.12
CA ARG A 212 6.51 24.02 -7.39
C ARG A 212 5.79 24.62 -8.59
N ASP A 213 4.47 24.40 -8.66
CA ASP A 213 3.66 24.73 -9.85
C ASP A 213 3.10 26.16 -9.79
N GLY A 214 3.21 26.82 -8.62
CA GLY A 214 2.67 28.13 -8.36
C GLY A 214 1.22 28.09 -7.85
N GLY A 215 0.93 28.86 -6.80
CA GLY A 215 -0.38 28.99 -6.19
C GLY A 215 -0.80 30.45 -6.00
N ASN A 216 -2.06 30.66 -5.67
CA ASN A 216 -2.58 31.99 -5.31
C ASN A 216 -2.34 32.25 -3.82
N PHE A 217 -1.10 32.61 -3.46
CA PHE A 217 -0.72 33.00 -2.10
C PHE A 217 0.35 34.08 -2.10
N ALA A 218 0.41 34.83 -0.99
CA ALA A 218 1.45 35.82 -0.73
C ALA A 218 1.80 35.86 0.75
N VAL A 219 3.05 36.14 1.05
CA VAL A 219 3.51 36.41 2.44
C VAL A 219 3.42 37.91 2.69
N ARG A 220 2.71 38.31 3.74
CA ARG A 220 2.61 39.71 4.18
C ARG A 220 3.11 39.82 5.61
N LYS A 221 3.70 40.97 5.94
CA LYS A 221 4.04 41.30 7.33
C LYS A 221 2.87 42.04 7.98
N LEU A 222 2.32 41.48 9.05
CA LEU A 222 1.28 42.09 9.88
C LEU A 222 1.79 42.10 11.35
N GLY A 223 1.94 43.27 11.90
CA GLY A 223 2.45 43.40 13.28
C GLY A 223 3.83 42.75 13.50
N GLY A 224 4.72 42.79 12.51
CA GLY A 224 6.07 42.19 12.58
C GLY A 224 6.11 40.67 12.31
N LYS A 225 4.97 39.97 12.25
CA LYS A 225 4.87 38.54 11.93
C LYS A 225 4.58 38.32 10.45
N SER A 226 5.18 37.30 9.87
CA SER A 226 4.86 36.85 8.50
C SER A 226 3.53 36.10 8.52
N VAL A 227 2.59 36.51 7.65
CA VAL A 227 1.26 35.92 7.52
C VAL A 227 1.03 35.54 6.07
N LEU A 228 0.51 34.35 5.83
CA LEU A 228 0.11 33.85 4.50
C LEU A 228 -1.29 34.37 4.16
N THR A 229 -1.47 34.86 2.95
CA THR A 229 -2.75 35.38 2.41
C THR A 229 -2.97 34.85 0.99
N GLY A 230 -4.22 34.82 0.55
CA GLY A 230 -4.61 34.30 -0.76
C GLY A 230 -5.49 33.05 -0.66
N ARG A 231 -6.06 32.62 -1.80
CA ARG A 231 -6.98 31.48 -1.86
C ARG A 231 -6.36 30.19 -1.33
N ASP A 232 -5.10 29.94 -1.69
CA ASP A 232 -4.42 28.70 -1.40
C ASP A 232 -3.61 28.72 -0.08
N SER A 233 -3.71 29.84 0.68
CA SER A 233 -2.98 30.03 1.95
C SER A 233 -3.33 29.00 3.03
N LYS A 234 -4.51 28.40 2.97
CA LYS A 234 -4.95 27.35 3.92
C LYS A 234 -4.11 26.08 3.86
N ARG A 235 -3.54 25.77 2.68
CA ARG A 235 -2.64 24.65 2.44
C ARG A 235 -1.18 24.98 2.73
N LEU A 236 -0.89 26.12 3.33
CA LEU A 236 0.47 26.55 3.59
C LEU A 236 0.59 26.97 5.06
N LYS A 237 1.72 26.64 5.70
CA LYS A 237 2.09 27.11 7.04
C LYS A 237 3.50 27.69 6.99
N ILE A 238 3.80 28.62 7.90
CA ILE A 238 5.16 29.12 8.11
C ILE A 238 5.69 28.44 9.37
N ILE A 239 6.65 27.53 9.20
CA ILE A 239 7.29 26.76 10.27
C ILE A 239 8.78 27.09 10.21
N ASP A 240 9.36 27.57 11.31
CA ASP A 240 10.79 27.99 11.39
C ASP A 240 11.22 28.94 10.26
N GLY A 241 10.33 29.85 9.89
CA GLY A 241 10.58 30.83 8.83
C GLY A 241 10.49 30.28 7.39
N LYS A 242 10.22 29.00 7.21
CA LYS A 242 10.00 28.37 5.91
C LYS A 242 8.52 28.18 5.63
N ILE A 243 8.12 28.30 4.37
CA ILE A 243 6.77 27.99 3.92
C ILE A 243 6.71 26.49 3.66
N ILE A 244 5.81 25.81 4.39
CA ILE A 244 5.53 24.38 4.23
C ILE A 244 4.17 24.21 3.59
N GLU A 245 4.09 23.37 2.57
CA GLU A 245 2.86 23.03 1.86
C GLU A 245 2.24 21.77 2.45
N PHE A 246 0.90 21.73 2.47
CA PHE A 246 0.09 20.59 2.89
C PHE A 246 -0.85 20.16 1.76
N GLY A 247 -1.29 18.91 1.77
CA GLY A 247 -2.22 18.31 0.81
C GLY A 247 -3.68 18.74 1.01
N GLU A 248 -4.57 17.79 0.87
CA GLU A 248 -5.99 17.89 1.21
C GLU A 248 -6.31 16.86 2.29
N ALA A 249 -7.35 17.14 3.11
CA ALA A 249 -7.76 16.17 4.11
C ALA A 249 -8.39 14.94 3.44
N ASP A 250 -8.06 13.77 3.96
CA ASP A 250 -8.75 12.54 3.60
C ASP A 250 -10.18 12.55 4.16
N THR A 251 -11.05 11.73 3.62
CA THR A 251 -12.45 11.68 4.02
C THR A 251 -12.94 10.26 4.24
N LEU A 252 -13.68 10.06 5.31
CA LEU A 252 -14.38 8.83 5.63
C LEU A 252 -15.88 9.06 5.47
N TYR A 253 -16.56 8.12 4.82
CA TYR A 253 -18.01 8.12 4.61
C TYR A 253 -18.60 6.81 5.07
N ILE A 254 -19.72 6.90 5.77
CA ILE A 254 -20.58 5.77 6.11
C ILE A 254 -21.66 5.64 5.04
N ASN A 255 -21.86 4.45 4.53
CA ASN A 255 -22.91 4.07 3.58
C ASN A 255 -24.25 3.90 4.33
N ASP A 256 -25.35 3.87 3.63
CA ASP A 256 -26.68 3.52 4.17
C ASP A 256 -27.23 2.21 3.56
N GLY A 257 -26.33 1.42 2.93
CA GLY A 257 -26.69 0.19 2.22
C GLY A 257 -27.52 0.42 0.94
N LYS A 258 -27.64 1.69 0.47
CA LYS A 258 -28.41 2.09 -0.72
C LYS A 258 -27.69 3.14 -1.55
N SER A 259 -26.38 3.09 -1.57
CA SER A 259 -25.48 3.99 -2.32
C SER A 259 -25.50 5.45 -1.88
N PHE A 260 -25.99 5.77 -0.67
CA PHE A 260 -25.89 7.11 -0.11
C PHE A 260 -24.85 7.15 1.01
N PHE A 261 -23.87 8.02 0.88
CA PHE A 261 -22.72 8.14 1.75
C PHE A 261 -22.79 9.41 2.59
N ARG A 262 -22.63 9.28 3.91
CA ARG A 262 -22.59 10.37 4.87
C ARG A 262 -21.16 10.57 5.38
N GLU A 263 -20.59 11.73 5.15
CA GLU A 263 -19.24 12.07 5.65
C GLU A 263 -19.19 12.02 7.18
N ILE A 264 -18.13 11.45 7.72
CA ILE A 264 -17.76 11.51 9.13
C ILE A 264 -16.77 12.66 9.33
N PRO A 265 -17.18 13.78 9.93
CA PRO A 265 -16.28 14.90 10.18
C PRO A 265 -15.18 14.55 11.18
N TRP A 266 -13.96 14.95 10.91
CA TRP A 266 -12.80 14.78 11.80
C TRP A 266 -13.04 15.30 13.24
N ARG A 267 -14.00 16.20 13.43
CA ARG A 267 -14.31 16.85 14.72
C ARG A 267 -15.32 16.10 15.59
N GLU A 268 -15.82 14.95 15.16
CA GLU A 268 -16.87 14.18 15.87
C GLU A 268 -16.32 13.18 16.90
N ASN A 269 -15.08 13.35 17.41
CA ASN A 269 -14.41 12.41 18.34
C ASN A 269 -14.29 10.97 17.80
N LYS A 270 -14.37 10.80 16.48
CA LYS A 270 -14.22 9.51 15.81
C LYS A 270 -12.75 9.17 15.53
N PHE A 271 -11.87 10.16 15.51
CA PHE A 271 -10.45 9.99 15.27
C PHE A 271 -9.64 10.56 16.45
N LEU A 272 -8.93 9.68 17.13
CA LEU A 272 -8.12 9.99 18.30
C LEU A 272 -6.63 9.77 18.02
N ASP A 273 -5.75 10.55 18.64
CA ASP A 273 -4.33 10.26 18.64
C ASP A 273 -4.03 9.03 19.53
N HIS A 274 -2.79 8.57 19.53
CA HIS A 274 -2.35 7.42 20.33
C HIS A 274 -2.54 7.62 21.85
N ASN A 275 -2.66 8.88 22.33
CA ASN A 275 -2.95 9.22 23.74
C ASN A 275 -4.45 9.31 24.02
N GLY A 276 -5.31 9.19 23.00
CA GLY A 276 -6.76 9.30 23.12
C GLY A 276 -7.28 10.74 23.04
N ASN A 277 -6.49 11.71 22.59
CA ASN A 277 -6.96 13.05 22.33
C ASN A 277 -7.54 13.17 20.92
N GLN A 278 -8.56 14.01 20.77
CA GLN A 278 -9.13 14.26 19.45
C GLN A 278 -8.11 14.88 18.51
N ILE A 279 -8.00 14.30 17.30
CA ILE A 279 -7.15 14.83 16.24
C ILE A 279 -7.84 16.01 15.54
N VAL A 280 -7.05 17.05 15.26
CA VAL A 280 -7.45 18.10 14.33
C VAL A 280 -7.32 17.54 12.90
N GLU A 281 -8.31 17.84 12.05
CA GLU A 281 -8.32 17.43 10.64
C GLU A 281 -6.92 17.44 10.01
N PRO A 282 -6.35 16.25 9.69
CA PRO A 282 -5.03 16.16 9.10
C PRO A 282 -5.10 16.55 7.62
N ILE A 283 -4.33 17.58 7.25
CA ILE A 283 -4.23 18.02 5.84
C ILE A 283 -2.94 17.43 5.27
N GLU A 284 -3.02 16.23 4.77
CA GLU A 284 -1.87 15.41 4.37
C GLU A 284 -1.83 15.17 2.85
N PHE A 285 -0.83 14.47 2.37
CA PHE A 285 -0.69 14.13 0.95
C PHE A 285 -1.03 12.66 0.75
N GLY A 286 -2.31 12.30 0.88
CA GLY A 286 -2.78 10.93 0.77
C GLY A 286 -2.62 10.36 -0.65
N PHE A 287 -1.82 9.29 -0.79
CA PHE A 287 -1.66 8.58 -2.05
C PHE A 287 -2.49 7.32 -2.13
N SER A 288 -2.39 6.47 -1.13
CA SER A 288 -3.02 5.16 -1.09
C SER A 288 -3.57 4.89 0.30
N ALA A 289 -4.64 4.14 0.38
CA ALA A 289 -5.18 3.66 1.64
C ALA A 289 -5.72 2.25 1.47
N GLN A 290 -5.54 1.39 2.47
CA GLN A 290 -6.15 0.06 2.53
C GLN A 290 -6.94 -0.10 3.82
N ILE A 291 -8.07 -0.80 3.72
CA ILE A 291 -8.89 -1.24 4.85
C ILE A 291 -8.65 -2.73 5.04
N ARG A 292 -8.15 -3.12 6.21
CA ARG A 292 -7.74 -4.49 6.59
C ARG A 292 -7.87 -4.68 8.09
N ASP A 293 -8.12 -5.90 8.53
CA ASP A 293 -7.96 -6.27 9.96
C ASP A 293 -6.47 -6.50 10.25
N ILE A 294 -5.73 -5.39 10.51
CA ILE A 294 -4.26 -5.38 10.59
C ILE A 294 -3.74 -5.92 11.92
N ASN A 295 -4.52 -5.76 12.99
CA ASN A 295 -4.17 -6.20 14.34
C ASN A 295 -4.89 -7.50 14.74
N THR A 296 -5.60 -8.14 13.82
CA THR A 296 -6.36 -9.40 13.99
C THR A 296 -7.40 -9.39 15.10
N ASP A 297 -7.92 -8.21 15.46
CA ASP A 297 -8.98 -8.09 16.46
C ASP A 297 -10.39 -8.34 15.89
N GLY A 298 -10.51 -8.49 14.57
CA GLY A 298 -11.74 -8.77 13.84
C GLY A 298 -12.46 -7.52 13.35
N TYR A 299 -11.88 -6.33 13.52
CA TYR A 299 -12.41 -5.07 13.00
C TYR A 299 -11.47 -4.49 11.94
N PRO A 300 -11.99 -3.94 10.83
CA PRO A 300 -11.14 -3.40 9.78
C PRO A 300 -10.48 -2.08 10.20
N ASP A 301 -9.15 -2.04 10.16
CA ASP A 301 -8.31 -0.88 10.38
C ASP A 301 -8.02 -0.16 9.06
N ILE A 302 -7.44 1.06 9.11
CA ILE A 302 -7.09 1.82 7.92
C ILE A 302 -5.60 2.18 7.94
N TYR A 303 -4.84 1.72 6.94
CA TYR A 303 -3.49 2.21 6.67
C TYR A 303 -3.50 3.23 5.54
N VAL A 304 -2.84 4.38 5.75
CA VAL A 304 -2.78 5.48 4.77
C VAL A 304 -1.33 5.80 4.44
N CYS A 305 -0.97 5.69 3.17
CA CYS A 305 0.29 6.16 2.63
C CYS A 305 0.26 7.66 2.40
N ASN A 306 1.18 8.38 2.99
CA ASN A 306 1.33 9.82 2.81
C ASN A 306 2.68 10.18 2.21
N ALA A 307 2.74 11.29 1.46
CA ALA A 307 3.97 11.77 0.86
C ALA A 307 4.59 12.94 1.62
N PHE A 308 5.87 13.20 1.34
CA PHE A 308 6.67 14.31 1.84
C PHE A 308 6.84 14.26 3.37
N HIS A 309 6.61 15.39 4.04
CA HIS A 309 6.76 15.52 5.48
C HIS A 309 5.53 15.06 6.28
N THR A 310 4.49 14.59 5.60
CA THR A 310 3.30 14.04 6.25
C THR A 310 3.49 12.54 6.46
N PRO A 311 3.38 12.03 7.72
CA PRO A 311 3.67 10.64 8.01
C PRO A 311 2.54 9.72 7.55
N ASP A 312 2.87 8.45 7.27
CA ASP A 312 1.86 7.42 7.11
C ASP A 312 1.03 7.27 8.39
N ARG A 313 -0.23 6.88 8.24
CA ARG A 313 -1.17 6.68 9.34
C ARG A 313 -1.63 5.23 9.41
N LEU A 314 -1.67 4.68 10.61
CA LEU A 314 -2.40 3.45 10.92
C LEU A 314 -3.50 3.82 11.92
N TRP A 315 -4.74 3.71 11.49
CA TRP A 315 -5.94 3.95 12.27
C TRP A 315 -6.51 2.62 12.73
N LEU A 316 -6.43 2.32 14.04
CA LEU A 316 -7.01 1.12 14.64
C LEU A 316 -8.47 1.37 14.98
N ASN A 317 -9.36 0.52 14.48
CA ASN A 317 -10.81 0.58 14.66
C ASN A 317 -11.23 -0.16 15.94
N ASN A 318 -12.28 0.32 16.58
CA ASN A 318 -12.88 -0.37 17.74
C ASN A 318 -14.18 -1.11 17.40
N GLY A 319 -14.46 -1.31 16.10
CA GLY A 319 -15.69 -1.96 15.62
C GLY A 319 -16.95 -1.11 15.72
N ARG A 320 -16.82 0.20 15.94
CA ARG A 320 -17.93 1.17 16.00
C ARG A 320 -17.68 2.41 15.16
N GLY A 321 -16.78 2.30 14.18
CA GLY A 321 -16.34 3.43 13.37
C GLY A 321 -15.63 4.52 14.19
N GLU A 322 -14.92 4.15 15.28
CA GLU A 322 -14.08 5.04 16.08
C GLU A 322 -12.64 4.56 15.96
N PHE A 323 -11.77 5.46 15.54
CA PHE A 323 -10.39 5.15 15.20
C PHE A 323 -9.41 5.77 16.18
N ARG A 324 -8.38 4.99 16.52
CA ARG A 324 -7.23 5.47 17.29
C ARG A 324 -5.97 5.32 16.45
N GLU A 325 -5.18 6.37 16.36
CA GLU A 325 -3.87 6.28 15.70
C GLU A 325 -2.97 5.30 16.45
N ALA A 326 -2.35 4.35 15.72
CA ALA A 326 -1.36 3.45 16.29
C ALA A 326 -0.17 4.24 16.86
N GLY A 327 0.29 3.86 18.03
CA GLY A 327 1.39 4.54 18.72
C GLY A 327 2.69 4.55 17.92
N PRO A 328 3.59 5.50 18.17
CA PRO A 328 4.88 5.57 17.46
C PRO A 328 5.76 4.34 17.65
N ILE A 329 5.53 3.54 18.71
CA ILE A 329 6.25 2.28 18.95
C ILE A 329 5.75 1.17 18.04
N SER A 330 4.47 1.18 17.65
CA SER A 330 3.90 0.18 16.73
C SER A 330 4.64 0.17 15.38
N ILE A 331 4.89 1.35 14.80
CA ILE A 331 5.65 1.51 13.56
C ILE A 331 6.72 2.58 13.78
N ARG A 332 7.98 2.17 13.94
CA ARG A 332 9.09 3.06 14.34
C ARG A 332 9.74 3.83 13.19
N SER A 333 9.68 3.30 11.98
CA SER A 333 10.17 4.00 10.79
C SER A 333 9.21 3.76 9.62
N ILE A 334 9.00 4.79 8.81
CA ILE A 334 8.10 4.78 7.65
C ILE A 334 8.84 5.33 6.43
N SER A 335 8.31 5.11 5.23
CA SER A 335 8.84 5.75 4.02
C SER A 335 8.60 7.26 4.05
N TYR A 336 9.41 8.02 3.30
CA TYR A 336 9.29 9.48 3.23
C TYR A 336 8.25 9.93 2.19
N ASP A 337 8.25 9.28 1.03
CA ASP A 337 7.30 9.52 -0.06
C ASP A 337 6.55 8.21 -0.34
N SER A 338 5.68 7.79 0.59
CA SER A 338 4.89 6.56 0.46
C SER A 338 3.90 6.67 -0.68
N MET A 339 3.98 5.76 -1.66
CA MET A 339 3.13 5.76 -2.86
C MET A 339 2.00 4.76 -2.75
N GLY A 340 2.31 3.49 -2.70
CA GLY A 340 1.38 2.39 -2.57
C GLY A 340 1.75 1.45 -1.44
N VAL A 341 0.76 0.74 -0.92
CA VAL A 341 0.91 -0.31 0.09
C VAL A 341 0.19 -1.56 -0.38
N ASP A 342 0.71 -2.70 -0.01
CA ASP A 342 0.01 -3.97 -0.08
C ASP A 342 0.33 -4.86 1.12
N PHE A 343 -0.62 -5.72 1.49
CA PHE A 343 -0.59 -6.58 2.66
C PHE A 343 -0.65 -8.05 2.25
N ALA A 344 0.13 -8.88 2.92
CA ALA A 344 0.10 -10.34 2.79
C ALA A 344 0.63 -10.99 4.07
N ASP A 345 0.29 -12.24 4.30
CA ASP A 345 0.90 -13.12 5.29
C ASP A 345 2.20 -13.68 4.68
N ILE A 346 3.31 -12.90 4.76
CA ILE A 346 4.55 -13.16 4.00
C ILE A 346 5.33 -14.36 4.54
N ASP A 347 5.28 -14.59 5.86
CA ASP A 347 5.98 -15.69 6.53
C ASP A 347 5.07 -16.84 6.98
N MET A 348 3.76 -16.72 6.67
CA MET A 348 2.72 -17.74 6.94
C MET A 348 2.44 -17.98 8.42
N ASP A 349 2.58 -16.95 9.26
CA ASP A 349 2.27 -17.02 10.67
C ASP A 349 0.79 -16.72 10.99
N GLY A 350 0.05 -16.20 10.01
CA GLY A 350 -1.37 -15.84 10.08
C GLY A 350 -1.63 -14.39 10.38
N GLU A 351 -0.59 -13.58 10.58
CA GLU A 351 -0.66 -12.14 10.78
C GLU A 351 -0.37 -11.40 9.46
N LEU A 352 -0.96 -10.22 9.27
CA LEU A 352 -0.73 -9.43 8.06
C LEU A 352 0.55 -8.61 8.17
N ASP A 353 1.50 -8.91 7.28
CA ASP A 353 2.65 -8.09 6.97
C ASP A 353 2.32 -7.09 5.87
N PHE A 354 3.18 -6.08 5.63
CA PHE A 354 2.95 -5.17 4.53
C PHE A 354 4.22 -4.55 3.94
N PHE A 355 4.09 -4.13 2.69
CA PHE A 355 5.15 -3.47 1.94
C PHE A 355 4.68 -2.12 1.40
N VAL A 356 5.50 -1.08 1.62
CA VAL A 356 5.25 0.29 1.15
C VAL A 356 6.30 0.69 0.13
N THR A 357 5.85 1.14 -1.04
CA THR A 357 6.73 1.62 -2.11
C THR A 357 7.17 3.07 -1.92
N GLU A 358 8.39 3.36 -2.36
CA GLU A 358 9.04 4.66 -2.36
C GLU A 358 9.87 4.84 -3.64
N MET A 359 10.61 5.93 -3.78
CA MET A 359 11.35 6.28 -5.00
C MET A 359 12.85 5.94 -4.94
N ALA A 360 13.24 4.93 -4.16
CA ALA A 360 14.65 4.54 -4.01
C ALA A 360 15.18 3.80 -5.24
N SER A 361 16.13 4.39 -5.95
CA SER A 361 16.71 3.74 -7.12
C SER A 361 17.62 2.55 -6.75
N ARG A 362 17.50 1.45 -7.52
CA ARG A 362 18.39 0.29 -7.44
C ARG A 362 19.83 0.68 -7.84
N ASN A 363 19.96 1.61 -8.77
CA ASN A 363 21.27 2.11 -9.21
C ASN A 363 21.82 3.13 -8.20
N PRO A 364 23.03 2.89 -7.59
CA PRO A 364 23.61 3.79 -6.60
C PRO A 364 23.86 5.20 -7.10
N VAL A 365 24.26 5.37 -8.36
CA VAL A 365 24.51 6.70 -8.95
C VAL A 365 23.20 7.49 -9.05
N THR A 366 22.15 6.87 -9.57
CA THR A 366 20.82 7.49 -9.65
C THR A 366 20.26 7.79 -8.26
N ARG A 367 20.50 6.91 -7.28
CA ARG A 367 20.11 7.15 -5.88
C ARG A 367 20.77 8.40 -5.32
N LEU A 368 22.06 8.62 -5.57
CA LEU A 368 22.78 9.83 -5.16
C LEU A 368 22.25 11.10 -5.86
N LEU A 369 21.93 11.02 -7.16
CA LEU A 369 21.34 12.14 -7.90
C LEU A 369 19.99 12.59 -7.34
N LYS A 370 19.25 11.67 -6.71
CA LYS A 370 17.93 11.93 -6.11
C LYS A 370 18.01 12.26 -4.61
N SER A 371 19.13 12.01 -3.96
CA SER A 371 19.30 12.26 -2.53
C SER A 371 19.07 13.73 -2.19
N SER A 372 18.18 13.99 -1.26
CA SER A 372 17.97 15.34 -0.75
C SER A 372 19.11 15.73 0.19
N THR A 373 19.80 16.83 -0.12
CA THR A 373 20.64 17.53 0.86
C THR A 373 19.82 18.43 1.77
N ASN A 374 18.56 18.68 1.43
CA ASN A 374 17.64 19.21 2.39
C ASN A 374 17.33 18.09 3.37
N THR A 375 18.17 17.98 4.37
CA THR A 375 17.75 17.38 5.62
C THR A 375 16.48 18.12 6.04
N TYR A 376 15.31 17.57 5.67
CA TYR A 376 14.20 17.72 6.57
C TYR A 376 14.81 17.34 7.91
N LYS A 377 14.74 18.27 8.85
CA LYS A 377 14.96 17.87 10.22
C LYS A 377 13.93 16.80 10.43
N SER A 378 14.38 15.55 10.34
CA SER A 378 13.66 14.42 10.90
C SER A 378 13.08 14.92 12.21
N PRO A 379 11.81 14.69 12.50
CA PRO A 379 11.25 15.04 13.81
C PRO A 379 12.31 14.67 14.82
N ASP A 380 12.54 15.50 15.81
CA ASP A 380 13.71 15.42 16.66
C ASP A 380 13.97 13.95 17.04
N SER A 381 15.00 13.34 16.46
CA SER A 381 15.29 11.92 16.67
C SER A 381 15.68 11.63 18.14
N ARG A 382 15.70 12.68 18.99
CA ARG A 382 15.79 12.57 20.44
C ARG A 382 14.48 12.13 21.07
N ASP A 383 13.36 12.35 20.37
CA ASP A 383 12.09 11.78 20.77
C ASP A 383 12.03 10.34 20.29
N ILE A 384 12.16 9.37 21.20
CA ILE A 384 11.99 7.94 20.91
C ILE A 384 10.60 7.64 20.33
N LEU A 385 9.65 8.52 20.55
CA LEU A 385 8.30 8.46 20.04
C LEU A 385 8.16 9.07 18.64
N SER A 386 9.20 9.72 18.10
CA SER A 386 9.15 10.23 16.73
C SER A 386 9.34 9.11 15.71
N ARG A 387 8.48 9.05 14.68
CA ARG A 387 8.63 8.13 13.55
C ARG A 387 9.70 8.67 12.59
N ILE A 388 10.73 7.87 12.33
CA ILE A 388 11.77 8.22 11.37
C ILE A 388 11.26 7.97 9.97
N GLN A 389 11.30 9.00 9.10
CA GLN A 389 10.99 8.83 7.67
C GLN A 389 12.27 8.51 6.89
N VAL A 390 12.25 7.42 6.11
CA VAL A 390 13.38 6.93 5.33
C VAL A 390 13.06 6.99 3.83
N GLY A 391 14.01 7.46 3.01
CA GLY A 391 13.86 7.56 1.55
C GLY A 391 14.14 6.22 0.87
N ARG A 392 13.36 5.20 1.18
CA ARG A 392 13.42 3.86 0.62
C ARG A 392 12.12 3.10 0.85
N ASN A 393 11.89 2.05 0.08
CA ASN A 393 10.80 1.13 0.40
C ASN A 393 10.94 0.59 1.82
N THR A 394 9.81 0.31 2.45
CA THR A 394 9.76 -0.33 3.77
C THR A 394 8.92 -1.61 3.69
N MET A 395 9.39 -2.65 4.34
CA MET A 395 8.67 -3.91 4.52
C MET A 395 8.53 -4.15 6.01
N PHE A 396 7.32 -4.40 6.45
CA PHE A 396 6.97 -4.50 7.84
C PHE A 396 6.55 -5.92 8.18
N TRP A 397 7.30 -6.53 9.05
CA TRP A 397 6.96 -7.79 9.67
C TRP A 397 6.09 -7.54 10.90
N ASN A 398 4.88 -8.08 10.91
CA ASN A 398 3.99 -8.08 12.05
C ASN A 398 4.52 -9.06 13.11
N ARG A 399 4.57 -8.66 14.37
CA ARG A 399 5.06 -9.49 15.46
C ARG A 399 3.94 -10.15 16.28
N GLY A 400 2.69 -9.91 15.90
CA GLY A 400 1.52 -10.39 16.63
C GLY A 400 1.28 -9.69 17.98
N ASP A 401 2.08 -8.67 18.33
CA ASP A 401 1.97 -7.91 19.60
C ASP A 401 1.54 -6.45 19.38
N GLY A 402 1.03 -6.12 18.20
CA GLY A 402 0.68 -4.76 17.79
C GLY A 402 1.87 -3.91 17.38
N THR A 403 3.07 -4.51 17.22
CA THR A 403 4.27 -3.83 16.74
C THR A 403 4.81 -4.46 15.46
N PHE A 404 5.46 -3.64 14.63
CA PHE A 404 6.02 -4.03 13.35
C PHE A 404 7.53 -3.82 13.30
N ALA A 405 8.27 -4.81 12.77
CA ALA A 405 9.69 -4.66 12.47
C ALA A 405 9.89 -4.26 11.00
N GLU A 406 10.61 -3.18 10.74
CA GLU A 406 10.98 -2.80 9.38
C GLU A 406 12.16 -3.66 8.90
N VAL A 407 11.90 -4.57 7.95
CA VAL A 407 12.83 -5.60 7.45
C VAL A 407 13.21 -5.44 5.97
N GLY A 408 12.84 -4.35 5.29
CA GLY A 408 13.02 -4.16 3.85
C GLY A 408 14.46 -4.33 3.36
N ARG A 409 15.47 -3.90 4.14
CA ARG A 409 16.89 -4.16 3.83
C ARG A 409 17.29 -5.62 4.03
N TYR A 410 16.76 -6.27 5.05
CA TYR A 410 16.99 -7.69 5.29
C TYR A 410 16.37 -8.52 4.16
N ALA A 411 15.18 -8.15 3.73
CA ALA A 411 14.46 -8.79 2.63
C ALA A 411 15.10 -8.56 1.24
N GLY A 412 15.92 -7.50 1.08
CA GLY A 412 16.55 -7.14 -0.18
C GLY A 412 15.66 -6.37 -1.15
N VAL A 413 14.56 -5.78 -0.65
CA VAL A 413 13.55 -5.07 -1.46
C VAL A 413 13.47 -3.57 -1.15
N GLU A 414 14.45 -3.02 -0.43
CA GLU A 414 14.45 -1.61 -0.02
C GLU A 414 14.55 -0.60 -1.17
N ALA A 415 14.81 -1.07 -2.40
CA ALA A 415 14.95 -0.22 -3.57
C ALA A 415 14.44 -0.94 -4.82
N THR A 416 13.44 -0.34 -5.48
CA THR A 416 12.80 -0.87 -6.69
C THR A 416 12.68 0.20 -7.79
N ASP A 417 13.44 1.28 -7.72
CA ASP A 417 13.46 2.47 -8.58
C ASP A 417 12.33 3.47 -8.28
N PHE A 418 11.65 4.02 -9.30
CA PHE A 418 10.54 4.95 -9.09
C PHE A 418 9.23 4.14 -9.03
N SER A 419 8.90 3.69 -7.85
CA SER A 419 7.85 2.72 -7.63
C SER A 419 6.51 3.37 -7.29
N TRP A 420 5.43 2.79 -7.79
CA TRP A 420 4.07 3.29 -7.57
C TRP A 420 3.24 2.32 -6.74
N GLN A 421 2.98 1.15 -7.29
CA GLN A 421 2.10 0.17 -6.66
C GLN A 421 2.83 -1.16 -6.47
N PRO A 422 2.83 -1.72 -5.26
CA PRO A 422 3.18 -3.11 -5.01
C PRO A 422 1.95 -4.00 -5.18
N VAL A 423 2.18 -5.27 -5.48
CA VAL A 423 1.17 -6.32 -5.47
C VAL A 423 1.81 -7.60 -4.92
N PHE A 424 1.22 -8.17 -3.88
CA PHE A 424 1.52 -9.52 -3.43
C PHE A 424 0.58 -10.50 -4.14
N ILE A 425 1.17 -11.49 -4.82
CA ILE A 425 0.48 -12.61 -5.45
C ILE A 425 1.44 -13.81 -5.52
N ASP A 426 0.96 -15.02 -5.40
CA ASP A 426 1.76 -16.24 -5.62
C ASP A 426 1.87 -16.52 -7.13
N ILE A 427 2.93 -15.96 -7.77
CA ILE A 427 3.12 -15.98 -9.23
C ILE A 427 3.43 -17.39 -9.74
N ASP A 428 4.18 -18.19 -8.99
CA ASP A 428 4.58 -19.53 -9.41
C ASP A 428 3.81 -20.66 -8.70
N LEU A 429 2.85 -20.29 -7.88
CA LEU A 429 1.94 -21.17 -7.12
C LEU A 429 2.71 -22.19 -6.26
N ASP A 430 3.72 -21.68 -5.54
CA ASP A 430 4.46 -22.47 -4.57
C ASP A 430 3.93 -22.33 -3.13
N GLY A 431 2.97 -21.42 -2.93
CA GLY A 431 2.27 -21.16 -1.68
C GLY A 431 2.83 -19.98 -0.89
N TYR A 432 3.86 -19.28 -1.41
CA TYR A 432 4.41 -18.06 -0.84
C TYR A 432 4.03 -16.85 -1.70
N GLU A 433 3.52 -15.80 -1.07
CA GLU A 433 3.20 -14.56 -1.77
C GLU A 433 4.47 -13.87 -2.28
N ASP A 434 4.58 -13.73 -3.61
CA ASP A 434 5.63 -13.03 -4.31
C ASP A 434 5.33 -11.54 -4.39
N LEU A 435 6.35 -10.71 -4.63
CA LEU A 435 6.19 -9.27 -4.73
C LEU A 435 6.38 -8.78 -6.17
N PHE A 436 5.35 -8.15 -6.73
CA PHE A 436 5.44 -7.43 -8.00
C PHE A 436 5.32 -5.92 -7.77
N VAL A 437 6.16 -5.10 -8.44
CA VAL A 437 6.16 -3.64 -8.30
C VAL A 437 6.21 -2.96 -9.65
N VAL A 438 5.27 -2.02 -9.89
CA VAL A 438 5.23 -1.21 -11.12
C VAL A 438 6.03 0.08 -10.96
N ASN A 439 6.79 0.42 -12.01
CA ASN A 439 7.77 1.49 -12.00
C ASN A 439 7.64 2.46 -13.19
N GLY A 440 8.21 3.65 -13.02
CA GLY A 440 8.45 4.61 -14.09
C GLY A 440 7.99 6.04 -13.76
N ARG A 441 8.73 7.02 -14.25
CA ARG A 441 8.39 8.44 -14.11
C ARG A 441 8.58 9.16 -15.44
N PHE A 442 7.50 9.72 -15.98
CA PHE A 442 7.55 10.38 -17.29
C PHE A 442 8.47 11.60 -17.31
N HIS A 443 8.49 12.39 -16.23
CA HIS A 443 9.43 13.48 -16.01
C HIS A 443 9.97 13.42 -14.57
N ASP A 444 11.28 13.26 -14.42
CA ASP A 444 11.94 13.11 -13.13
C ASP A 444 12.18 14.45 -12.44
N VAL A 445 11.15 14.95 -11.78
CA VAL A 445 11.21 16.21 -11.01
C VAL A 445 12.11 16.13 -9.78
N ASN A 446 12.64 14.95 -9.44
CA ASN A 446 13.53 14.72 -8.31
C ASN A 446 15.02 14.70 -8.70
N ASP A 447 15.34 14.85 -10.01
CA ASP A 447 16.72 15.00 -10.48
C ASP A 447 17.34 16.31 -9.97
N ARG A 448 18.32 16.20 -9.07
CA ARG A 448 18.95 17.36 -8.40
C ARG A 448 19.71 18.27 -9.34
N ASP A 449 20.35 17.71 -10.36
CA ASP A 449 21.06 18.52 -11.37
C ASP A 449 20.08 19.28 -12.24
N ALA A 450 18.97 18.66 -12.60
CA ALA A 450 17.88 19.33 -13.32
C ALA A 450 17.21 20.40 -12.44
N ILE A 451 16.94 20.13 -11.15
CA ILE A 451 16.41 21.11 -10.20
C ILE A 451 17.35 22.33 -10.10
N ALA A 452 18.67 22.11 -9.95
CA ALA A 452 19.65 23.19 -9.86
C ALA A 452 19.69 24.04 -11.14
N LYS A 453 19.54 23.45 -12.32
CA LYS A 453 19.44 24.18 -13.60
C LYS A 453 18.09 24.92 -13.72
N TYR A 454 16.98 24.26 -13.37
CA TYR A 454 15.63 24.83 -13.42
C TYR A 454 15.48 26.04 -12.51
N SER A 455 16.04 25.99 -11.29
CA SER A 455 15.98 27.11 -10.33
C SER A 455 16.67 28.38 -10.82
N ARG A 456 17.66 28.25 -11.73
CA ARG A 456 18.38 29.37 -12.35
C ARG A 456 17.62 30.01 -13.51
N LEU A 457 16.54 29.38 -14.00
CA LEU A 457 15.72 29.93 -15.06
C LEU A 457 14.92 31.15 -14.56
N SER A 458 14.64 32.11 -15.48
CA SER A 458 13.68 33.18 -15.19
C SER A 458 12.29 32.62 -14.91
N LYS A 459 11.47 33.34 -14.14
CA LYS A 459 10.09 32.94 -13.82
C LYS A 459 9.30 32.57 -15.08
N ALA A 460 9.36 33.40 -16.13
CA ALA A 460 8.67 33.18 -17.40
C ALA A 460 9.10 31.85 -18.07
N LYS A 461 10.42 31.53 -18.07
CA LYS A 461 10.90 30.26 -18.62
C LYS A 461 10.48 29.06 -17.79
N ARG A 462 10.41 29.19 -16.46
CA ARG A 462 9.90 28.10 -15.58
C ARG A 462 8.41 27.85 -15.82
N GLU A 463 7.61 28.89 -15.92
CA GLU A 463 6.17 28.80 -16.23
C GLU A 463 5.91 28.21 -17.63
N GLN A 464 6.76 28.55 -18.61
CA GLN A 464 6.65 28.00 -19.97
C GLN A 464 6.96 26.50 -20.05
N ASN A 465 8.03 26.07 -19.38
CA ASN A 465 8.52 24.68 -19.48
C ASN A 465 7.88 23.75 -18.47
N GLY A 466 7.58 24.26 -17.24
CA GLY A 466 7.04 23.43 -16.17
C GLY A 466 7.85 22.15 -15.98
N VAL A 467 7.16 21.03 -15.84
CA VAL A 467 7.78 19.69 -15.64
C VAL A 467 8.47 19.14 -16.89
N LEU A 468 8.18 19.68 -18.09
CA LEU A 468 8.81 19.23 -19.35
C LEU A 468 10.32 19.53 -19.41
N PHE A 469 10.81 20.39 -18.52
CA PHE A 469 12.24 20.67 -18.38
C PHE A 469 13.03 19.46 -17.84
N PHE A 470 12.37 18.58 -17.10
CA PHE A 470 13.00 17.48 -16.40
C PHE A 470 13.15 16.25 -17.31
N PRO A 471 14.24 15.48 -17.17
CA PRO A 471 14.46 14.30 -17.99
C PRO A 471 13.40 13.22 -17.74
N SER A 472 13.22 12.34 -18.72
CA SER A 472 12.44 11.11 -18.53
C SER A 472 13.24 10.12 -17.70
N PHE A 473 12.55 9.39 -16.84
CA PHE A 473 13.13 8.33 -16.00
C PHE A 473 12.34 7.02 -16.18
N ALA A 474 12.65 6.36 -17.29
CA ALA A 474 12.11 5.04 -17.56
C ALA A 474 12.88 3.98 -16.74
N THR A 475 12.15 3.24 -15.93
CA THR A 475 12.66 2.10 -15.17
C THR A 475 11.78 0.88 -15.39
N SER A 476 12.37 -0.32 -15.31
CA SER A 476 11.60 -1.55 -15.50
C SER A 476 10.70 -1.84 -14.31
N ASN A 477 9.56 -2.48 -14.56
CA ASN A 477 8.83 -3.17 -13.51
C ASN A 477 9.71 -4.26 -12.92
N VAL A 478 9.45 -4.63 -11.67
CA VAL A 478 10.24 -5.65 -10.96
C VAL A 478 9.34 -6.68 -10.31
N ALA A 479 9.83 -7.92 -10.27
CA ALA A 479 9.19 -9.01 -9.56
C ALA A 479 10.22 -9.76 -8.72
N TYR A 480 9.82 -10.13 -7.52
CA TYR A 480 10.64 -10.83 -6.56
C TYR A 480 9.93 -12.08 -6.09
N ARG A 481 10.60 -13.23 -6.20
CA ARG A 481 10.14 -14.47 -5.62
C ARG A 481 10.39 -14.49 -4.12
N ASN A 482 9.39 -14.84 -3.34
CA ASN A 482 9.52 -15.09 -1.91
C ASN A 482 10.22 -16.44 -1.68
N LEU A 483 11.28 -16.43 -0.91
CA LEU A 483 12.06 -17.63 -0.55
C LEU A 483 11.78 -18.11 0.87
N GLY A 484 10.77 -17.54 1.53
CA GLY A 484 10.49 -17.69 2.94
C GLY A 484 11.39 -16.84 3.84
N ASN A 485 11.02 -16.71 5.10
CA ASN A 485 11.78 -15.96 6.12
C ASN A 485 12.14 -14.52 5.69
N PHE A 486 11.22 -13.80 5.04
CA PHE A 486 11.44 -12.45 4.49
C PHE A 486 12.68 -12.34 3.58
N ARG A 487 12.95 -13.36 2.77
CA ARG A 487 13.99 -13.34 1.75
C ARG A 487 13.38 -13.36 0.37
N PHE A 488 13.81 -12.45 -0.49
CA PHE A 488 13.30 -12.31 -1.84
C PHE A 488 14.42 -12.38 -2.88
N ALA A 489 14.14 -13.02 -4.01
CA ALA A 489 15.04 -13.09 -5.15
C ALA A 489 14.41 -12.39 -6.36
N GLU A 490 15.13 -11.46 -7.01
CA GLU A 490 14.64 -10.78 -8.21
C GLU A 490 14.49 -11.76 -9.37
N MET A 491 13.30 -11.82 -9.96
CA MET A 491 12.91 -12.71 -11.06
C MET A 491 12.34 -11.94 -12.26
N SER A 492 12.47 -10.63 -12.30
CA SER A 492 11.82 -9.74 -13.28
C SER A 492 12.00 -10.18 -14.72
N LYS A 493 13.24 -10.58 -15.08
CA LYS A 493 13.60 -11.03 -16.42
C LYS A 493 13.14 -12.45 -16.71
N GLU A 494 13.33 -13.35 -15.76
CA GLU A 494 12.93 -14.75 -15.84
C GLU A 494 11.42 -14.88 -15.96
N TRP A 495 10.68 -14.04 -15.26
CA TRP A 495 9.22 -13.99 -15.30
C TRP A 495 8.65 -13.08 -16.39
N GLY A 496 9.51 -12.40 -17.18
CA GLY A 496 9.11 -11.66 -18.38
C GLY A 496 8.35 -10.36 -18.12
N VAL A 497 8.59 -9.72 -16.97
CA VAL A 497 7.89 -8.48 -16.57
C VAL A 497 8.77 -7.23 -16.55
N ASP A 498 10.02 -7.34 -16.99
CA ASP A 498 11.04 -6.27 -16.97
C ASP A 498 10.82 -5.17 -18.05
N SER A 499 9.57 -4.86 -18.36
CA SER A 499 9.23 -3.83 -19.35
C SER A 499 9.57 -2.42 -18.87
N PHE A 500 10.13 -1.60 -19.77
CA PHE A 500 10.49 -0.19 -19.53
C PHE A 500 9.32 0.74 -19.93
N GLN A 501 8.22 0.68 -19.21
CA GLN A 501 7.08 1.57 -19.44
C GLN A 501 6.85 2.50 -18.24
N MET A 502 6.04 3.52 -18.44
CA MET A 502 5.62 4.44 -17.37
C MET A 502 4.39 3.84 -16.68
N SER A 503 4.62 2.77 -15.93
CA SER A 503 3.60 1.98 -15.25
C SER A 503 3.15 2.68 -13.96
N HIS A 504 1.85 2.72 -13.69
CA HIS A 504 1.29 3.35 -12.49
C HIS A 504 0.36 2.41 -11.72
N GLY A 505 -0.91 2.33 -12.12
CA GLY A 505 -1.84 1.39 -11.51
C GLY A 505 -1.72 -0.01 -12.10
N VAL A 506 -1.77 -1.02 -11.28
CA VAL A 506 -1.84 -2.44 -11.67
C VAL A 506 -3.00 -3.11 -10.94
N ALA A 507 -3.64 -4.07 -11.57
CA ALA A 507 -4.63 -4.92 -10.93
C ALA A 507 -4.40 -6.38 -11.33
N ALA A 508 -4.71 -7.29 -10.39
CA ALA A 508 -4.65 -8.72 -10.56
C ALA A 508 -6.05 -9.33 -10.71
N GLY A 509 -6.18 -10.30 -11.61
CA GLY A 509 -7.43 -11.03 -11.84
C GLY A 509 -7.24 -12.20 -12.80
N ASP A 510 -8.09 -13.20 -12.70
CA ASP A 510 -8.11 -14.37 -13.59
C ASP A 510 -8.86 -14.01 -14.88
N LEU A 511 -8.13 -13.70 -15.95
CA LEU A 511 -8.71 -13.20 -17.21
C LEU A 511 -9.07 -14.30 -18.20
N ASP A 512 -8.61 -15.54 -17.99
CA ASP A 512 -8.91 -16.69 -18.87
C ASP A 512 -9.56 -17.88 -18.15
N ASN A 513 -9.91 -17.69 -16.86
CA ASN A 513 -10.58 -18.67 -16.01
C ASN A 513 -9.77 -19.98 -15.86
N ASP A 514 -8.46 -19.87 -15.77
CA ASP A 514 -7.58 -21.00 -15.50
C ASP A 514 -7.18 -21.10 -14.01
N GLY A 515 -7.55 -20.08 -13.21
CA GLY A 515 -7.42 -20.04 -11.76
C GLY A 515 -6.09 -19.50 -11.26
N ASP A 516 -5.21 -18.96 -12.12
CA ASP A 516 -4.08 -18.14 -11.68
C ASP A 516 -4.37 -16.64 -11.91
N MET A 517 -3.56 -15.80 -11.30
CA MET A 517 -3.77 -14.37 -11.37
C MET A 517 -2.92 -13.75 -12.48
N ASP A 518 -3.60 -13.12 -13.44
CA ASP A 518 -3.04 -12.29 -14.49
C ASP A 518 -2.87 -10.85 -14.02
N LEU A 519 -2.07 -10.05 -14.74
CA LEU A 519 -1.84 -8.65 -14.41
C LEU A 519 -2.25 -7.72 -15.55
N VAL A 520 -2.95 -6.64 -15.20
CA VAL A 520 -3.27 -5.53 -16.10
C VAL A 520 -2.66 -4.25 -15.57
N ILE A 521 -1.95 -3.49 -16.43
CA ILE A 521 -1.20 -2.30 -16.02
C ILE A 521 -1.61 -1.09 -16.86
N ASN A 522 -1.94 0.00 -16.18
CA ASN A 522 -2.19 1.30 -16.81
C ASN A 522 -0.88 2.09 -16.96
N CYS A 523 -0.50 2.37 -18.19
CA CYS A 523 0.74 3.05 -18.55
C CYS A 523 0.50 4.46 -19.07
N LEU A 524 1.22 5.47 -18.54
CA LEU A 524 1.07 6.87 -18.91
C LEU A 524 1.68 7.16 -20.28
N ASN A 525 0.90 7.72 -21.21
CA ASN A 525 1.27 8.03 -22.60
C ASN A 525 1.83 6.84 -23.41
N GLN A 526 1.52 5.63 -22.97
CA GLN A 526 1.94 4.37 -23.59
C GLN A 526 0.75 3.38 -23.58
N PRO A 527 0.75 2.34 -24.44
CA PRO A 527 -0.28 1.31 -24.39
C PRO A 527 -0.32 0.61 -23.03
N ALA A 528 -1.51 0.25 -22.56
CA ALA A 528 -1.65 -0.60 -21.39
C ALA A 528 -0.98 -1.96 -21.62
N LEU A 529 -0.50 -2.57 -20.54
CA LEU A 529 0.06 -3.92 -20.57
C LEU A 529 -0.97 -4.92 -20.01
N ILE A 530 -1.04 -6.07 -20.63
CA ILE A 530 -1.79 -7.22 -20.14
C ILE A 530 -0.80 -8.38 -20.11
N TYR A 531 -0.63 -8.99 -18.95
CA TYR A 531 0.25 -10.12 -18.74
C TYR A 531 -0.56 -11.34 -18.34
N ARG A 532 -0.48 -12.40 -19.15
CA ARG A 532 -1.00 -13.72 -18.80
C ARG A 532 0.02 -14.43 -17.92
N ASN A 533 -0.39 -14.92 -16.78
CA ASN A 533 0.38 -15.89 -16.01
C ASN A 533 0.42 -17.23 -16.77
N ASN A 534 1.48 -18.00 -16.65
CA ASN A 534 1.65 -19.27 -17.33
C ASN A 534 1.93 -20.41 -16.35
N ALA A 535 1.59 -20.23 -15.07
CA ALA A 535 1.78 -21.24 -14.05
C ALA A 535 0.95 -22.50 -14.36
N ILE A 536 1.53 -23.66 -14.05
CA ILE A 536 0.88 -24.98 -14.26
C ILE A 536 0.70 -25.75 -12.97
N ALA A 537 1.12 -25.19 -11.84
CA ALA A 537 1.01 -25.83 -10.53
C ALA A 537 -0.47 -26.01 -10.16
N PRO A 538 -0.80 -27.10 -9.42
CA PRO A 538 -2.15 -27.33 -8.91
C PRO A 538 -2.60 -26.18 -8.00
N ARG A 539 -3.82 -25.70 -8.21
CA ARG A 539 -4.38 -24.54 -7.54
C ARG A 539 -5.84 -24.72 -7.16
N VAL A 540 -6.35 -23.86 -6.31
CA VAL A 540 -7.78 -23.61 -6.19
C VAL A 540 -8.01 -22.10 -6.30
N ALA A 541 -9.08 -21.71 -6.98
CA ALA A 541 -9.62 -20.37 -6.96
C ALA A 541 -10.83 -20.36 -6.02
N VAL A 542 -10.97 -19.31 -5.21
CA VAL A 542 -12.07 -19.17 -4.25
C VAL A 542 -12.77 -17.85 -4.51
N ARG A 543 -14.09 -17.93 -4.69
CA ARG A 543 -14.99 -16.80 -4.82
C ARG A 543 -16.03 -16.86 -3.70
N LEU A 544 -16.41 -15.72 -3.17
CA LEU A 544 -17.39 -15.63 -2.09
C LEU A 544 -18.72 -15.08 -2.59
N LYS A 545 -19.81 -15.61 -2.04
CA LYS A 545 -21.16 -15.08 -2.16
C LYS A 545 -21.69 -14.89 -0.75
N GLY A 546 -21.54 -13.66 -0.25
CA GLY A 546 -22.01 -13.23 1.06
C GLY A 546 -23.49 -12.91 1.07
N LEU A 547 -23.99 -12.59 2.26
CA LEU A 547 -25.34 -12.08 2.46
C LEU A 547 -25.40 -10.56 2.18
N PRO A 548 -26.47 -10.06 1.55
CA PRO A 548 -26.66 -8.62 1.44
C PRO A 548 -26.60 -7.91 2.80
N PRO A 549 -26.00 -6.69 2.87
CA PRO A 549 -25.49 -5.90 1.76
C PRO A 549 -24.06 -6.24 1.30
N ASN A 550 -23.29 -7.07 2.00
CA ASN A 550 -21.90 -7.45 1.62
C ASN A 550 -21.88 -8.73 0.76
N THR A 551 -22.40 -8.65 -0.44
CA THR A 551 -22.60 -9.82 -1.32
C THR A 551 -21.30 -10.46 -1.81
N ARG A 552 -20.16 -9.75 -1.74
CA ARG A 552 -18.84 -10.26 -2.14
C ARG A 552 -17.99 -10.73 -0.98
N GLY A 553 -18.51 -10.67 0.28
CA GLY A 553 -17.80 -11.10 1.48
C GLY A 553 -16.52 -10.28 1.74
N ILE A 554 -16.57 -8.97 1.49
CA ILE A 554 -15.43 -8.07 1.77
C ILE A 554 -15.13 -8.09 3.27
N GLY A 555 -13.85 -8.27 3.65
CA GLY A 555 -13.41 -8.48 5.03
C GLY A 555 -13.39 -9.95 5.46
N ALA A 556 -13.89 -10.89 4.63
CA ALA A 556 -13.76 -12.31 4.93
C ALA A 556 -12.29 -12.79 4.79
N LYS A 557 -11.87 -13.67 5.68
CA LYS A 557 -10.55 -14.31 5.63
C LYS A 557 -10.70 -15.74 5.07
N ILE A 558 -9.95 -16.05 4.02
CA ILE A 558 -9.90 -17.36 3.40
C ILE A 558 -8.56 -18.00 3.75
N THR A 559 -8.58 -19.13 4.40
CA THR A 559 -7.39 -19.89 4.76
C THR A 559 -7.37 -21.22 4.03
N VAL A 560 -6.30 -21.48 3.28
CA VAL A 560 -6.05 -22.76 2.62
C VAL A 560 -4.83 -23.43 3.25
N VAL A 561 -5.02 -24.64 3.77
CA VAL A 561 -3.94 -25.41 4.38
C VAL A 561 -3.60 -26.58 3.47
N VAL A 562 -2.31 -26.73 3.14
CA VAL A 562 -1.77 -27.82 2.32
C VAL A 562 -0.58 -28.45 3.06
N GLY A 563 -0.81 -29.52 3.79
CA GLY A 563 0.19 -30.10 4.68
C GLY A 563 0.58 -29.13 5.80
N ASN A 564 1.79 -28.59 5.77
CA ASN A 564 2.29 -27.61 6.74
C ASN A 564 2.24 -26.16 6.22
N ILE A 565 1.84 -25.97 4.97
CA ILE A 565 1.74 -24.63 4.36
C ILE A 565 0.34 -24.09 4.67
N ARG A 566 0.29 -22.89 5.25
CA ARG A 566 -0.92 -22.14 5.54
C ARG A 566 -0.91 -20.87 4.73
N GLN A 567 -1.85 -20.69 3.84
CA GLN A 567 -2.03 -19.49 3.01
C GLN A 567 -3.30 -18.79 3.49
N THR A 568 -3.21 -17.52 3.85
CA THR A 568 -4.35 -16.75 4.36
C THR A 568 -4.49 -15.44 3.58
N HIS A 569 -5.64 -15.23 2.95
CA HIS A 569 -5.98 -14.01 2.23
C HIS A 569 -7.24 -13.38 2.79
N GLU A 570 -7.27 -12.06 2.86
CA GLU A 570 -8.45 -11.29 3.18
C GLU A 570 -9.05 -10.73 1.90
N VAL A 571 -10.37 -10.86 1.73
CA VAL A 571 -11.08 -10.33 0.55
C VAL A 571 -11.31 -8.84 0.73
N VAL A 572 -10.85 -8.04 -0.22
CA VAL A 572 -10.90 -6.56 -0.15
C VAL A 572 -11.51 -5.94 -1.38
N ALA A 573 -11.98 -4.69 -1.24
CA ALA A 573 -12.48 -3.88 -2.34
C ALA A 573 -11.72 -2.55 -2.41
N GLY A 574 -11.06 -2.29 -3.54
CA GLY A 574 -10.19 -1.12 -3.73
C GLY A 574 -8.90 -1.19 -2.92
N GLY A 575 -8.37 -0.03 -2.52
CA GLY A 575 -7.23 0.10 -1.62
C GLY A 575 -5.86 -0.01 -2.29
N ARG A 576 -5.73 -0.53 -3.50
CA ARG A 576 -4.48 -0.46 -4.24
C ARG A 576 -4.25 0.95 -4.79
N TYR A 577 -3.00 1.32 -5.07
CA TYR A 577 -2.72 2.62 -5.68
C TYR A 577 -3.50 2.78 -6.99
N LEU A 578 -4.54 3.62 -6.98
CA LEU A 578 -5.43 3.94 -8.11
C LEU A 578 -6.17 2.74 -8.75
N SER A 579 -6.08 1.53 -8.20
CA SER A 579 -6.60 0.32 -8.86
C SER A 579 -7.38 -0.58 -7.91
N SER A 580 -8.11 -1.53 -8.49
CA SER A 580 -8.86 -2.56 -7.75
C SER A 580 -8.76 -3.90 -8.49
N ASP A 581 -8.42 -4.94 -7.74
CA ASP A 581 -8.36 -6.31 -8.22
C ASP A 581 -9.75 -6.94 -8.37
N GLN A 582 -9.80 -8.07 -9.06
CA GLN A 582 -10.92 -8.97 -8.96
C GLN A 582 -11.01 -9.57 -7.54
N SER A 583 -12.21 -9.75 -7.01
CA SER A 583 -12.40 -10.32 -5.66
C SER A 583 -12.10 -11.83 -5.54
N LEU A 584 -11.73 -12.48 -6.65
CA LEU A 584 -11.28 -13.87 -6.68
C LEU A 584 -9.94 -14.02 -5.94
N GLN A 585 -9.80 -15.10 -5.16
CA GLN A 585 -8.55 -15.43 -4.46
C GLN A 585 -8.00 -16.77 -4.94
N THR A 586 -6.70 -16.83 -5.24
CA THR A 586 -6.03 -18.03 -5.75
C THR A 586 -5.07 -18.58 -4.70
N PHE A 587 -5.02 -19.91 -4.55
CA PHE A 587 -4.16 -20.59 -3.59
C PHE A 587 -3.46 -21.78 -4.22
N ALA A 588 -2.19 -21.97 -3.91
CA ALA A 588 -1.43 -23.14 -4.32
C ALA A 588 -1.91 -24.41 -3.60
N MET A 589 -2.01 -25.51 -4.35
CA MET A 589 -2.48 -26.80 -3.80
C MET A 589 -1.38 -27.87 -3.68
N GLY A 590 -0.16 -27.55 -4.10
CA GLY A 590 0.96 -28.48 -4.08
C GLY A 590 0.69 -29.78 -4.86
N VAL A 591 1.73 -30.52 -5.16
CA VAL A 591 1.65 -31.77 -5.94
C VAL A 591 1.52 -33.01 -5.07
N SER A 592 1.82 -32.93 -3.79
CA SER A 592 1.84 -34.05 -2.85
C SER A 592 0.45 -34.43 -2.38
N LYS A 593 0.23 -35.75 -2.12
CA LYS A 593 -0.98 -36.23 -1.44
C LYS A 593 -0.87 -35.98 0.06
N VAL A 594 -1.22 -34.78 0.48
CA VAL A 594 -1.25 -34.34 1.88
C VAL A 594 -2.67 -33.91 2.23
N ASN A 595 -2.97 -33.80 3.51
CA ASN A 595 -4.24 -33.25 3.96
C ASN A 595 -4.37 -31.79 3.49
N ARG A 596 -5.56 -31.44 3.02
CA ARG A 596 -5.91 -30.11 2.53
C ARG A 596 -7.21 -29.65 3.15
N SER A 597 -7.33 -28.37 3.39
CA SER A 597 -8.60 -27.76 3.79
C SER A 597 -8.74 -26.35 3.26
N ILE A 598 -9.97 -25.90 3.08
CA ILE A 598 -10.33 -24.51 2.84
C ILE A 598 -11.26 -24.09 3.99
N GLU A 599 -10.93 -22.99 4.64
CA GLU A 599 -11.76 -22.34 5.65
C GLU A 599 -12.06 -20.92 5.20
N VAL A 600 -13.30 -20.49 5.32
CA VAL A 600 -13.74 -19.12 5.10
C VAL A 600 -14.33 -18.60 6.40
N ALA A 601 -13.66 -17.63 7.01
CA ALA A 601 -14.18 -16.88 8.15
C ALA A 601 -14.86 -15.61 7.62
N TRP A 602 -16.20 -15.57 7.75
CA TRP A 602 -17.01 -14.46 7.27
C TRP A 602 -17.03 -13.28 8.26
N PRO A 603 -17.21 -12.03 7.80
CA PRO A 603 -17.36 -10.89 8.71
C PRO A 603 -18.50 -11.05 9.72
N SER A 604 -19.55 -11.76 9.35
CA SER A 604 -20.67 -12.12 10.25
C SER A 604 -20.28 -13.03 11.42
N GLY A 605 -19.01 -13.49 11.47
CA GLY A 605 -18.52 -14.47 12.46
C GLY A 605 -18.85 -15.92 12.11
N GLN A 606 -19.48 -16.20 10.96
CA GLN A 606 -19.70 -17.57 10.49
C GLN A 606 -18.41 -18.16 9.92
N ILE A 607 -18.31 -19.50 9.92
CA ILE A 607 -17.20 -20.23 9.32
C ILE A 607 -17.75 -21.27 8.34
N SER A 608 -17.27 -21.23 7.11
CA SER A 608 -17.49 -22.27 6.10
C SER A 608 -16.21 -23.10 5.94
N PHE A 609 -16.33 -24.41 5.75
CA PHE A 609 -15.18 -25.29 5.76
C PHE A 609 -15.31 -26.47 4.79
N ILE A 610 -14.22 -26.80 4.08
CA ILE A 610 -14.12 -27.98 3.20
C ILE A 610 -12.87 -28.78 3.58
N ASN A 611 -13.05 -30.09 3.82
CA ASN A 611 -11.95 -31.05 3.96
C ASN A 611 -11.59 -31.65 2.61
N ASN A 612 -10.30 -31.77 2.34
CA ASN A 612 -9.73 -32.39 1.14
C ASN A 612 -10.33 -31.84 -0.17
N PRO A 613 -10.29 -30.52 -0.40
CA PRO A 613 -10.75 -29.95 -1.65
C PRO A 613 -9.96 -30.50 -2.84
N GLU A 614 -10.65 -30.66 -3.97
CA GLU A 614 -10.02 -31.08 -5.21
C GLU A 614 -9.19 -29.93 -5.80
N PRO A 615 -7.95 -30.18 -6.24
CA PRO A 615 -7.16 -29.16 -6.94
C PRO A 615 -7.72 -28.88 -8.33
N ASN A 616 -7.35 -27.75 -8.89
CA ASN A 616 -7.77 -27.25 -10.17
C ASN A 616 -9.29 -27.04 -10.28
N CYS A 617 -9.86 -26.50 -9.21
CA CYS A 617 -11.26 -26.14 -9.12
C CYS A 617 -11.43 -24.69 -8.66
N LEU A 618 -12.45 -24.04 -9.19
CA LEU A 618 -13.04 -22.84 -8.62
C LEU A 618 -14.09 -23.26 -7.59
N TYR A 619 -13.95 -22.81 -6.36
CA TYR A 619 -14.92 -22.96 -5.29
C TYR A 619 -15.65 -21.64 -5.06
N GLU A 620 -16.98 -21.64 -5.16
CA GLU A 620 -17.80 -20.51 -4.74
C GLU A 620 -18.48 -20.87 -3.42
N PHE A 621 -18.03 -20.23 -2.34
CA PHE A 621 -18.64 -20.39 -1.03
C PHE A 621 -19.86 -19.48 -0.90
N ILE A 622 -20.93 -20.01 -0.32
CA ILE A 622 -22.19 -19.31 -0.13
C ILE A 622 -22.43 -19.15 1.36
N GLU A 623 -22.51 -17.91 1.83
CA GLU A 623 -22.81 -17.63 3.22
C GLU A 623 -24.25 -18.03 3.56
N SER A 624 -24.45 -18.75 4.67
CA SER A 624 -25.76 -19.26 5.02
C SER A 624 -26.46 -18.41 6.09
N VAL A 625 -27.77 -18.25 5.96
CA VAL A 625 -28.63 -17.55 6.95
C VAL A 625 -28.74 -18.32 8.28
N ARG A 626 -28.36 -19.61 8.30
CA ARG A 626 -28.47 -20.46 9.48
C ARG A 626 -27.11 -20.61 10.14
N GLY A 627 -26.96 -19.96 11.30
CA GLY A 627 -25.77 -20.02 12.12
C GLY A 627 -25.32 -21.45 12.42
N PHE A 628 -24.08 -21.74 12.06
CA PHE A 628 -23.31 -22.80 12.68
C PHE A 628 -22.32 -22.16 13.64
N SER A 629 -22.45 -22.60 14.88
CA SER A 629 -21.51 -22.44 15.98
C SER A 629 -20.47 -21.33 15.82
N SER A 630 -20.78 -20.16 16.35
CA SER A 630 -19.71 -19.27 16.79
C SER A 630 -18.76 -20.12 17.63
N LYS A 631 -17.53 -20.38 17.17
CA LYS A 631 -16.45 -20.49 18.13
C LYS A 631 -16.53 -19.16 18.89
N ASN A 632 -17.02 -19.21 20.15
CA ASN A 632 -16.72 -18.13 21.06
C ASN A 632 -15.20 -17.95 20.93
N LYS A 633 -14.75 -16.86 20.30
CA LYS A 633 -13.37 -16.43 20.39
C LYS A 633 -13.16 -16.35 21.91
N SER A 634 -12.50 -17.34 22.49
CA SER A 634 -11.93 -17.16 23.81
C SER A 634 -11.12 -15.89 23.69
N PRO A 635 -11.23 -14.92 24.59
CA PRO A 635 -10.27 -13.85 24.61
C PRO A 635 -8.91 -14.54 24.51
N ASP A 636 -8.10 -14.12 23.54
CA ASP A 636 -6.75 -14.64 23.42
C ASP A 636 -6.17 -14.69 24.84
N PRO A 637 -5.54 -15.80 25.28
CA PRO A 637 -4.92 -15.83 26.58
C PRO A 637 -4.00 -14.59 26.60
N GLU A 638 -4.21 -13.72 27.62
CA GLU A 638 -3.28 -12.61 27.84
C GLU A 638 -1.89 -13.20 27.70
N VAL A 639 -1.18 -12.78 26.64
CA VAL A 639 0.18 -13.24 26.40
C VAL A 639 0.95 -12.73 27.60
N GLU A 640 1.33 -13.64 28.52
CA GLU A 640 2.22 -13.29 29.62
C GLU A 640 3.49 -12.72 29.00
N THR A 641 3.66 -11.42 29.08
CA THR A 641 4.86 -10.76 28.59
C THR A 641 6.05 -11.21 29.42
N PHE A 642 7.17 -11.57 28.79
CA PHE A 642 8.42 -11.90 29.48
C PHE A 642 9.00 -10.70 30.25
N PHE A 643 8.62 -9.49 29.90
CA PHE A 643 9.10 -8.24 30.47
C PHE A 643 7.94 -7.30 30.75
N GLU A 644 8.04 -6.54 31.83
CA GLU A 644 7.16 -5.42 32.13
C GLU A 644 7.95 -4.11 32.18
N ASP A 645 7.28 -2.98 31.93
CA ASP A 645 7.90 -1.66 32.08
C ASP A 645 8.16 -1.33 33.55
N ALA A 646 9.43 -1.39 33.93
CA ALA A 646 9.94 -1.05 35.25
C ALA A 646 10.62 0.32 35.32
N SER A 647 10.48 1.17 34.26
CA SER A 647 11.14 2.47 34.14
C SER A 647 10.92 3.39 35.40
N ARG A 648 9.75 3.22 36.05
CA ARG A 648 9.40 3.93 37.30
C ARG A 648 10.35 3.67 38.48
N LEU A 649 11.12 2.57 38.42
CA LEU A 649 12.05 2.20 39.51
C LEU A 649 13.30 3.07 39.51
N LEU A 650 13.67 3.63 38.34
CA LEU A 650 14.93 4.37 38.19
C LEU A 650 14.75 5.90 38.20
N ASN A 651 13.61 6.42 37.72
CA ASN A 651 13.35 7.85 37.55
C ASN A 651 14.54 8.60 36.90
N ASN A 652 15.13 8.03 35.87
CA ASN A 652 16.29 8.56 35.15
C ASN A 652 15.88 9.11 33.78
N ASN A 653 16.32 10.34 33.49
CA ASN A 653 16.18 10.94 32.17
C ASN A 653 17.56 11.26 31.62
N HIS A 654 17.96 10.51 30.59
CA HIS A 654 19.18 10.87 29.86
C HIS A 654 18.97 12.17 29.07
N SER A 655 19.93 13.09 29.20
CA SER A 655 19.93 14.36 28.49
C SER A 655 21.11 14.40 27.53
N GLU A 656 20.85 14.65 26.25
CA GLU A 656 21.87 14.71 25.22
C GLU A 656 22.19 16.15 24.85
N ASN A 657 23.42 16.41 24.42
CA ASN A 657 23.82 17.71 23.90
C ASN A 657 23.38 17.90 22.45
N LEU A 658 23.11 19.17 22.11
CA LEU A 658 22.80 19.54 20.74
C LEU A 658 24.07 19.54 19.89
N TYR A 659 24.29 18.54 19.09
CA TYR A 659 25.35 18.46 18.08
C TYR A 659 24.75 18.10 16.72
N ASP A 660 25.19 18.77 15.66
CA ASP A 660 24.71 18.48 14.29
C ASP A 660 25.87 17.96 13.46
N ASP A 661 25.98 16.64 13.38
CA ASP A 661 27.01 15.94 12.64
C ASP A 661 26.90 16.13 11.12
N THR A 662 25.72 16.51 10.62
CA THR A 662 25.52 16.83 9.20
C THR A 662 26.29 18.08 8.77
N LEU A 663 26.65 18.97 9.71
CA LEU A 663 27.51 20.12 9.43
C LEU A 663 28.95 19.72 9.08
N LEU A 664 29.40 18.59 9.61
CA LEU A 664 30.74 18.04 9.33
C LEU A 664 30.68 17.04 8.17
N GLN A 665 29.70 16.16 8.15
CA GLN A 665 29.55 15.09 7.19
C GLN A 665 28.09 15.02 6.64
N PRO A 666 27.74 15.88 5.70
CA PRO A 666 26.35 15.98 5.19
C PRO A 666 25.79 14.69 4.60
N MET A 667 26.65 13.74 4.23
CA MET A 667 26.27 12.48 3.57
C MET A 667 26.24 11.27 4.51
N LEU A 668 26.32 11.47 5.82
CA LEU A 668 26.21 10.36 6.77
C LEU A 668 24.85 9.66 6.67
N PRO A 669 24.83 8.33 6.46
CA PRO A 669 23.57 7.59 6.40
C PRO A 669 22.91 7.40 7.78
N ARG A 670 23.68 7.57 8.84
CA ARG A 670 23.24 7.51 10.24
C ARG A 670 23.91 8.61 11.04
N ARG A 671 23.20 9.18 11.99
CA ARG A 671 23.78 10.12 12.96
C ARG A 671 24.68 9.39 13.94
N LEU A 672 25.83 9.99 14.25
CA LEU A 672 26.80 9.52 15.24
C LEU A 672 26.88 10.44 16.47
N ASP A 673 26.11 11.53 16.45
CA ASP A 673 25.99 12.52 17.51
C ASP A 673 25.17 12.04 18.74
N ARG A 674 24.76 10.75 18.77
CA ARG A 674 23.92 10.15 19.81
C ARG A 674 24.33 8.72 20.06
N SER A 675 25.58 8.56 20.43
CA SER A 675 26.19 7.23 20.58
C SER A 675 26.04 6.64 22.00
N GLY A 676 25.27 7.26 22.86
CA GLY A 676 25.03 6.80 24.24
C GLY A 676 23.54 6.70 24.59
N PRO A 677 23.18 6.51 25.89
CA PRO A 677 24.09 6.13 26.98
C PRO A 677 24.47 4.65 26.96
N GLY A 678 25.73 4.35 27.25
CA GLY A 678 26.15 3.00 27.59
C GLY A 678 25.60 2.54 28.93
N LEU A 679 25.22 1.26 29.02
CA LEU A 679 24.75 0.65 30.26
C LEU A 679 25.70 -0.46 30.68
N GLY A 680 25.87 -0.65 32.00
CA GLY A 680 26.64 -1.74 32.57
C GLY A 680 26.07 -2.24 33.87
N TRP A 681 26.04 -3.54 34.05
CA TRP A 681 25.72 -4.19 35.31
C TRP A 681 27.02 -4.61 35.99
N PHE A 682 27.15 -4.32 37.27
CA PHE A 682 28.36 -4.66 38.03
C PHE A 682 28.12 -4.43 39.52
N ASP A 683 28.44 -5.42 40.35
CA ASP A 683 28.43 -5.32 41.82
C ASP A 683 29.43 -4.22 42.27
N TYR A 684 28.96 -2.99 42.38
CA TYR A 684 29.79 -1.80 42.62
C TYR A 684 30.22 -1.71 44.08
N ASP A 685 29.35 -2.03 45.03
CA ASP A 685 29.61 -1.90 46.47
C ASP A 685 30.05 -3.19 47.17
N GLY A 686 29.85 -4.33 46.54
CA GLY A 686 30.35 -5.61 47.03
C GLY A 686 29.38 -6.38 47.90
N ASP A 687 28.12 -6.11 47.78
CA ASP A 687 27.08 -6.79 48.53
C ASP A 687 26.59 -8.08 47.85
N GLY A 688 27.01 -8.32 46.60
CA GLY A 688 26.71 -9.51 45.80
C GLY A 688 25.54 -9.34 44.83
N ASP A 689 24.90 -8.19 44.85
CA ASP A 689 23.85 -7.82 43.91
C ASP A 689 24.43 -6.94 42.77
N GLU A 690 23.97 -7.13 41.53
CA GLU A 690 24.41 -6.34 40.38
C GLU A 690 23.76 -4.95 40.41
N ASP A 691 24.59 -3.88 40.43
CA ASP A 691 24.20 -2.48 40.38
C ASP A 691 24.15 -2.01 38.91
N LEU A 692 23.36 -0.97 38.63
CA LEU A 692 23.22 -0.42 37.29
C LEU A 692 24.02 0.90 37.14
N LEU A 693 24.96 0.87 36.18
CA LEU A 693 25.72 2.05 35.77
C LEU A 693 25.16 2.58 34.46
N ILE A 694 24.76 3.85 34.42
CA ILE A 694 24.24 4.52 33.24
C ILE A 694 25.22 5.59 32.79
N GLY A 695 25.67 5.46 31.55
CA GLY A 695 26.55 6.43 30.90
C GLY A 695 25.89 7.81 30.76
N ALA A 696 26.70 8.80 30.45
CA ALA A 696 26.30 10.21 30.38
C ALA A 696 26.76 10.82 29.05
N SER A 697 26.10 11.88 28.61
CA SER A 697 26.55 12.74 27.52
C SER A 697 27.69 13.66 27.94
N SER A 698 28.39 14.24 26.96
CA SER A 698 29.49 15.18 27.15
C SER A 698 29.17 16.29 28.17
N GLY A 699 30.01 16.44 29.18
CA GLY A 699 29.83 17.43 30.27
C GLY A 699 28.90 17.00 31.40
N SER A 700 28.21 15.89 31.26
CA SER A 700 27.34 15.27 32.27
C SER A 700 28.08 14.20 33.05
N SER A 701 27.44 13.64 34.11
CA SER A 701 28.04 12.65 35.01
C SER A 701 27.38 11.29 34.85
N ILE A 702 28.17 10.23 34.91
CA ILE A 702 27.67 8.84 34.98
C ILE A 702 26.81 8.69 36.22
N VAL A 703 25.69 8.01 36.11
CA VAL A 703 24.75 7.73 37.20
C VAL A 703 24.89 6.26 37.61
N ILE A 704 24.95 6.03 38.91
CA ILE A 704 25.00 4.68 39.49
C ILE A 704 23.75 4.46 40.31
N TYR A 705 23.06 3.38 40.05
CA TYR A 705 21.91 2.91 40.83
C TYR A 705 22.29 1.65 41.57
N GLN A 706 22.39 1.76 42.89
CA GLN A 706 22.58 0.61 43.77
C GLN A 706 21.33 -0.25 43.80
N ASN A 707 21.50 -1.54 43.56
CA ASN A 707 20.46 -2.54 43.75
C ASN A 707 20.30 -2.76 45.28
N LEU A 708 19.11 -2.55 45.80
CA LEU A 708 18.83 -2.70 47.23
C LEU A 708 18.24 -4.10 47.55
N GLY A 709 18.29 -5.05 46.59
CA GLY A 709 17.51 -6.28 46.62
C GLY A 709 16.03 -5.96 46.43
N ASP A 710 15.16 -6.90 46.50
CA ASP A 710 13.70 -6.76 46.44
C ASP A 710 13.13 -5.88 45.26
N GLY A 711 13.91 -5.71 44.21
CA GLY A 711 13.50 -4.95 42.98
C GLY A 711 13.54 -3.42 43.18
N ARG A 712 14.16 -2.89 44.18
CA ARG A 712 14.35 -1.44 44.39
C ARG A 712 15.75 -1.00 44.03
N PHE A 713 15.87 0.22 43.49
CA PHE A 713 17.14 0.85 43.18
C PHE A 713 17.27 2.21 43.90
N GLY A 714 18.45 2.43 44.46
CA GLY A 714 18.81 3.71 45.08
C GLY A 714 19.86 4.44 44.26
N GLN A 715 19.60 5.66 43.83
CA GLN A 715 20.62 6.46 43.17
C GLN A 715 21.72 6.84 44.16
N ILE A 716 22.94 6.49 43.84
CA ILE A 716 24.09 6.93 44.64
C ILE A 716 24.31 8.43 44.36
N THR A 717 23.89 9.27 45.30
CA THR A 717 24.09 10.71 45.28
C THR A 717 25.24 11.06 46.23
N GLY A 718 26.39 11.43 45.66
CA GLY A 718 27.45 11.96 46.53
C GLY A 718 28.84 11.55 46.06
N GLU A 719 29.60 12.49 45.84
CA GLU A 719 30.87 12.77 45.28
C GLU A 719 30.70 13.29 43.86
N SER A 720 31.12 14.51 43.64
CA SER A 720 31.08 15.27 42.41
C SER A 720 31.22 14.33 41.20
N GLY A 721 30.08 13.97 40.63
CA GLY A 721 30.01 12.98 39.57
C GLY A 721 31.09 13.26 38.55
N LEU A 722 31.86 12.26 38.18
CA LEU A 722 32.89 12.36 37.17
C LEU A 722 32.22 12.84 35.87
N LYS A 723 32.36 14.15 35.61
CA LYS A 723 31.94 14.74 34.37
C LYS A 723 32.75 14.13 33.23
N VAL A 724 32.09 13.58 32.28
CA VAL A 724 32.73 12.94 31.12
C VAL A 724 33.00 13.93 30.00
N PRO A 725 34.13 13.85 29.32
CA PRO A 725 34.47 14.80 28.25
C PRO A 725 33.80 14.51 26.90
N GLY A 726 33.07 13.44 26.79
CA GLY A 726 32.32 12.98 25.60
C GLY A 726 31.28 11.95 26.01
N ASP A 727 30.45 11.50 25.06
CA ASP A 727 29.39 10.54 25.31
C ASP A 727 29.93 9.21 25.75
N VAL A 728 29.37 8.65 26.78
CA VAL A 728 29.74 7.32 27.27
C VAL A 728 28.94 6.28 26.49
N VAL A 729 29.63 5.53 25.64
CA VAL A 729 29.03 4.54 24.71
C VAL A 729 28.99 3.13 25.28
N SER A 730 29.79 2.83 26.29
CA SER A 730 29.79 1.54 26.98
C SER A 730 30.39 1.69 28.38
N VAL A 731 29.91 0.87 29.31
CA VAL A 731 30.45 0.74 30.66
C VAL A 731 30.65 -0.72 30.99
N SER A 732 31.76 -1.07 31.60
CA SER A 732 32.05 -2.44 32.06
C SER A 732 32.78 -2.41 33.39
N GLY A 733 32.40 -3.28 34.31
CA GLY A 733 33.03 -3.43 35.63
C GLY A 733 33.71 -4.80 35.78
N TRP A 734 34.73 -4.85 36.66
CA TRP A 734 35.37 -6.11 37.04
C TRP A 734 36.06 -5.99 38.39
N VAL A 735 36.36 -7.12 39.00
CA VAL A 735 37.20 -7.19 40.21
C VAL A 735 38.59 -7.63 39.79
N ASN A 736 39.62 -6.85 40.17
CA ASN A 736 41.01 -7.21 39.82
C ASN A 736 41.55 -8.32 40.76
N SER A 737 42.78 -8.82 40.46
CA SER A 737 43.45 -9.87 41.23
C SER A 737 43.71 -9.52 42.70
N ALA A 738 43.67 -8.28 43.08
CA ALA A 738 43.80 -7.77 44.46
C ALA A 738 42.44 -7.61 45.16
N GLY A 739 41.34 -8.02 44.53
CA GLY A 739 40.00 -7.84 45.11
C GLY A 739 39.44 -6.42 45.00
N VAL A 740 40.10 -5.54 44.25
CA VAL A 740 39.64 -4.16 44.05
C VAL A 740 38.64 -4.09 42.90
N ARG A 741 37.47 -3.51 43.13
CA ARG A 741 36.44 -3.24 42.13
C ARG A 741 36.87 -2.08 41.25
N GLN A 742 36.80 -2.28 39.94
CA GLN A 742 37.17 -1.28 38.94
C GLN A 742 36.11 -1.27 37.84
N TRP A 743 35.95 -0.13 37.21
CA TRP A 743 35.10 0.01 36.05
C TRP A 743 35.76 0.89 34.99
N LEU A 744 35.36 0.66 33.73
CA LEU A 744 35.83 1.34 32.54
C LEU A 744 34.66 1.91 31.79
N ALA A 745 34.72 3.18 31.43
CA ALA A 745 33.79 3.82 30.53
C ALA A 745 34.48 4.07 29.19
N ALA A 746 33.90 3.58 28.11
CA ALA A 746 34.31 3.95 26.76
C ALA A 746 33.62 5.23 26.35
N ILE A 747 34.42 6.24 25.96
CA ILE A 747 33.95 7.58 25.65
C ILE A 747 34.09 7.82 24.14
N SER A 748 33.00 8.23 23.49
CA SER A 748 33.03 8.71 22.10
C SER A 748 33.77 10.04 22.03
N ASN A 749 34.68 10.20 21.09
CA ASN A 749 35.33 11.47 20.78
C ASN A 749 34.72 12.17 19.52
N TYR A 750 33.64 11.67 19.01
CA TYR A 750 33.04 12.12 17.75
C TYR A 750 32.66 13.62 17.78
N GLU A 751 32.13 14.09 18.90
CA GLU A 751 31.74 15.49 19.11
C GLU A 751 32.92 16.40 19.53
N SER A 752 34.11 15.87 19.62
CA SER A 752 35.28 16.63 20.11
C SER A 752 35.67 17.77 19.15
N PRO A 753 35.84 19.01 19.63
CA PRO A 753 36.23 20.14 18.80
C PRO A 753 37.58 20.00 18.08
N ARG A 754 38.40 19.06 18.48
CA ARG A 754 39.74 18.80 17.87
C ARG A 754 39.69 18.10 16.53
N LEU A 755 38.56 17.56 16.13
CA LEU A 755 38.36 16.99 14.78
C LEU A 755 38.06 18.05 13.70
N LYS A 756 38.14 19.34 14.01
CA LYS A 756 38.00 20.45 13.05
C LYS A 756 39.31 20.85 12.37
N ALA A 757 40.30 19.99 12.31
CA ALA A 757 41.59 20.24 11.63
C ALA A 757 41.70 19.39 10.37
#